data_b958de386ccfed8697ff15275330f10a
#
_entry.id   b958de386ccfed8697ff15275330f10a
#
_cell.length_a   1.000
_cell.length_b   1.000
_cell.length_c   1.000
_cell.angle_alpha   90.00
_cell.angle_beta   90.00
_cell.angle_gamma   90.00
#
_symmetry.space_group_name_H-M   'P 1'
#
loop_
_entity.id
_entity.type
_entity.pdbx_description
1 polymer ?
#
loop_
_entity_poly.entity_id
_entity_poly.type
_entity_poly.pdbx_seq_one_letter_code
_entity_poly.pdbx_strand_id
1 'polypeptide(L)'
;MDPQEPQAFGPLLRAHRHTADLTLEELSEHSGVSGRAIGDMERGHSRGPQPRTVAALAEALALSSEDTAALLAAARSGRRRQRPVAARPCELPSPVPDFTGREAEVDWLGRAIANPRLPRVSIVSGAPGLGKTALVLHAGERLTERFADGCLFLDLRGLDSEPLTPHEALGRLLRALGLRERDLPTETDERQALYRRLLKDQDVLVVLDNAAHEGQLRALLPGPGHGTVWVTSRRTLTGIEHARRLVLKPLPAAAATTLLGAILALRDDEPQDGSAAADPSALARIADLCGNLPLALRIAGNRLLSRPAWSARSLADRLGDEELRLGRLAAGDLRIRSAFQLSYEQLAKPTRRLFRRLALVPGPDFDAGLGSALTGLARGPVEEMLDELLELGLLSTTTADRMLFHDLIRLFARERLDEEESPQDRRAAETAMHSWLLHSAEAGGCCFQPEGPCSDPVFDTPRAAQAWLEAESANWLAALRTAAEDGRHTEVVRVAESMHWFSDRWMYWGHWHEVFGLSRAAAHALGDRALEAAHASYLAWAQYYCMNRPHEALAIAEEAIELAHLGGDRLQEAWAAFYAAAAAVGLRRLSAAIDLARRSAELFAAAGDREGRPQALLALAGAEYYQGEATAAVATLDTVIGLLTDPATAPATPHIVDFTMANALSQKAESLLALDRPDDAERAYSDARSLGTRLGVPMLQAIAALGQARALNALGDRERALATVREAIALAEAAGDTARKTEAVELLGNWTGTPAG
;
A
#
# COMPACT_ATOMS: atom_id res chain seq x y z
N MET A 1 2.00 -37.46 -27.09
CA MET A 1 0.86 -37.67 -26.17
C MET A 1 0.60 -36.34 -25.53
N ASP A 2 -0.50 -35.67 -25.92
CA ASP A 2 -0.91 -34.38 -25.35
C ASP A 2 -1.22 -34.51 -23.86
N PRO A 3 -0.87 -33.56 -23.02
CA PRO A 3 -1.25 -33.54 -21.63
C PRO A 3 -2.77 -33.29 -21.56
N GLN A 4 -3.50 -34.29 -21.03
CA GLN A 4 -4.94 -34.24 -20.81
C GLN A 4 -5.31 -32.99 -20.01
N GLU A 5 -6.23 -32.17 -20.51
CA GLU A 5 -6.89 -31.11 -19.75
C GLU A 5 -7.47 -31.67 -18.45
N PRO A 6 -7.30 -31.01 -17.32
CA PRO A 6 -7.85 -31.48 -16.05
C PRO A 6 -9.38 -31.55 -16.14
N GLN A 7 -9.95 -32.74 -15.93
CA GLN A 7 -11.39 -32.99 -15.95
C GLN A 7 -12.09 -32.08 -14.94
N ALA A 8 -13.21 -31.47 -15.32
CA ALA A 8 -14.00 -30.63 -14.46
C ALA A 8 -14.64 -31.44 -13.32
N PHE A 9 -14.77 -30.82 -12.12
CA PHE A 9 -15.27 -31.49 -10.89
C PHE A 9 -16.63 -32.21 -11.08
N GLY A 10 -17.62 -31.54 -11.69
CA GLY A 10 -18.96 -32.07 -11.84
C GLY A 10 -19.03 -33.38 -12.68
N PRO A 11 -18.46 -33.39 -13.89
CA PRO A 11 -18.38 -34.63 -14.68
C PRO A 11 -17.62 -35.75 -13.97
N LEU A 12 -16.57 -35.45 -13.23
CA LEU A 12 -15.79 -36.44 -12.49
C LEU A 12 -16.59 -37.04 -11.33
N LEU A 13 -17.27 -36.19 -10.54
CA LEU A 13 -18.16 -36.63 -9.46
C LEU A 13 -19.28 -37.52 -10.00
N ARG A 14 -19.92 -37.11 -11.10
CA ARG A 14 -20.97 -37.85 -11.75
C ARG A 14 -20.50 -39.22 -12.25
N ALA A 15 -19.30 -39.30 -12.83
CA ALA A 15 -18.69 -40.55 -13.28
C ALA A 15 -18.49 -41.52 -12.10
N HIS A 16 -17.93 -41.06 -10.99
CA HIS A 16 -17.73 -41.89 -9.80
C HIS A 16 -19.07 -42.37 -9.17
N ARG A 17 -20.07 -41.49 -9.12
CA ARG A 17 -21.40 -41.88 -8.62
C ARG A 17 -22.04 -42.98 -9.48
N HIS A 18 -21.97 -42.83 -10.81
CA HIS A 18 -22.46 -43.87 -11.72
C HIS A 18 -21.67 -45.17 -11.63
N THR A 19 -20.35 -45.11 -11.43
CA THR A 19 -19.52 -46.31 -11.22
C THR A 19 -19.89 -47.03 -9.91
N ALA A 20 -20.34 -46.28 -8.88
CA ALA A 20 -20.81 -46.83 -7.62
C ALA A 20 -22.27 -47.26 -7.65
N ASP A 21 -22.98 -47.10 -8.80
CA ASP A 21 -24.40 -47.39 -9.02
C ASP A 21 -25.35 -46.73 -8.00
N LEU A 22 -25.02 -45.48 -7.58
CA LEU A 22 -25.80 -44.73 -6.61
C LEU A 22 -26.66 -43.64 -7.28
N THR A 23 -27.88 -43.47 -6.77
CA THR A 23 -28.75 -42.33 -7.08
C THR A 23 -28.24 -41.07 -6.35
N LEU A 24 -28.77 -39.88 -6.68
CA LEU A 24 -28.45 -38.64 -5.97
C LEU A 24 -28.89 -38.67 -4.51
N GLU A 25 -30.05 -39.33 -4.27
CA GLU A 25 -30.67 -39.51 -2.95
C GLU A 25 -29.83 -40.43 -2.08
N GLU A 26 -29.38 -41.56 -2.60
CA GLU A 26 -28.54 -42.53 -1.87
C GLU A 26 -27.16 -41.94 -1.56
N LEU A 27 -26.54 -41.22 -2.52
CA LEU A 27 -25.27 -40.52 -2.25
C LEU A 27 -25.45 -39.39 -1.21
N SER A 28 -26.63 -38.74 -1.19
CA SER A 28 -26.96 -37.74 -0.17
C SER A 28 -27.06 -38.36 1.23
N GLU A 29 -27.69 -39.51 1.37
CA GLU A 29 -27.80 -40.24 2.64
C GLU A 29 -26.45 -40.70 3.16
N HIS A 30 -25.57 -41.22 2.28
CA HIS A 30 -24.27 -41.74 2.66
C HIS A 30 -23.24 -40.63 2.95
N SER A 31 -23.32 -39.49 2.24
CA SER A 31 -22.34 -38.42 2.39
C SER A 31 -22.75 -37.32 3.37
N GLY A 32 -24.03 -37.25 3.74
CA GLY A 32 -24.58 -36.12 4.50
C GLY A 32 -24.62 -34.79 3.70
N VAL A 33 -24.36 -34.83 2.39
CA VAL A 33 -24.47 -33.68 1.49
C VAL A 33 -25.81 -33.71 0.79
N SER A 34 -26.60 -32.65 0.82
CA SER A 34 -27.94 -32.66 0.24
C SER A 34 -27.96 -33.04 -1.25
N GLY A 35 -28.92 -33.84 -1.69
CA GLY A 35 -29.06 -34.28 -3.07
C GLY A 35 -29.13 -33.12 -4.08
N ARG A 36 -29.73 -31.99 -3.67
CA ARG A 36 -29.70 -30.74 -4.45
C ARG A 36 -28.29 -30.20 -4.65
N ALA A 37 -27.47 -30.15 -3.59
CA ALA A 37 -26.11 -29.70 -3.67
C ALA A 37 -25.23 -30.62 -4.54
N ILE A 38 -25.41 -31.93 -4.44
CA ILE A 38 -24.76 -32.93 -5.31
C ILE A 38 -25.15 -32.71 -6.77
N GLY A 39 -26.45 -32.56 -7.05
CA GLY A 39 -26.95 -32.27 -8.39
C GLY A 39 -26.44 -30.97 -8.97
N ASP A 40 -26.29 -29.92 -8.17
CA ASP A 40 -25.72 -28.64 -8.59
C ASP A 40 -24.21 -28.75 -8.86
N MET A 41 -23.48 -29.54 -8.09
CA MET A 41 -22.07 -29.88 -8.36
C MET A 41 -21.92 -30.67 -9.66
N GLU A 42 -22.73 -31.69 -9.92
CA GLU A 42 -22.67 -32.48 -11.14
C GLU A 42 -23.03 -31.70 -12.42
N ARG A 43 -23.97 -30.75 -12.31
CA ARG A 43 -24.36 -29.85 -13.42
C ARG A 43 -23.36 -28.71 -13.62
N GLY A 44 -22.37 -28.57 -12.74
CA GLY A 44 -21.36 -27.53 -12.82
C GLY A 44 -21.84 -26.15 -12.35
N HIS A 45 -22.98 -26.05 -11.67
CA HIS A 45 -23.41 -24.82 -10.99
C HIS A 45 -22.57 -24.56 -9.76
N SER A 46 -22.12 -25.59 -9.05
CA SER A 46 -21.12 -25.52 -7.99
C SER A 46 -19.84 -26.23 -8.45
N ARG A 47 -18.86 -25.47 -8.91
CA ARG A 47 -17.67 -26.03 -9.56
C ARG A 47 -16.50 -26.30 -8.61
N GLY A 48 -16.55 -25.76 -7.37
CA GLY A 48 -15.44 -25.84 -6.43
C GLY A 48 -15.89 -26.07 -4.98
N PRO A 49 -16.51 -27.22 -4.62
CA PRO A 49 -16.95 -27.50 -3.25
C PRO A 49 -15.79 -27.51 -2.26
N GLN A 50 -16.10 -27.26 -0.98
CA GLN A 50 -15.09 -27.22 0.09
C GLN A 50 -14.40 -28.58 0.28
N PRO A 51 -13.14 -28.62 0.74
CA PRO A 51 -12.40 -29.86 0.92
C PRO A 51 -13.12 -30.90 1.79
N ARG A 52 -13.80 -30.48 2.86
CA ARG A 52 -14.60 -31.35 3.73
C ARG A 52 -15.79 -31.97 2.99
N THR A 53 -16.44 -31.23 2.09
CA THR A 53 -17.53 -31.74 1.26
C THR A 53 -17.04 -32.79 0.25
N VAL A 54 -15.85 -32.51 -0.35
CA VAL A 54 -15.21 -33.46 -1.28
C VAL A 54 -14.78 -34.70 -0.53
N ALA A 55 -14.26 -34.60 0.69
CA ALA A 55 -13.87 -35.74 1.51
C ALA A 55 -15.09 -36.62 1.87
N ALA A 56 -16.20 -36.01 2.29
CA ALA A 56 -17.45 -36.74 2.59
C ALA A 56 -18.01 -37.46 1.37
N LEU A 57 -17.99 -36.85 0.19
CA LEU A 57 -18.39 -37.46 -1.07
C LEU A 57 -17.45 -38.61 -1.48
N ALA A 58 -16.13 -38.43 -1.32
CA ALA A 58 -15.15 -39.45 -1.63
C ALA A 58 -15.26 -40.67 -0.73
N GLU A 59 -15.55 -40.47 0.57
CA GLU A 59 -15.79 -41.53 1.55
C GLU A 59 -17.08 -42.29 1.22
N ALA A 60 -18.18 -41.57 0.94
CA ALA A 60 -19.46 -42.19 0.56
C ALA A 60 -19.41 -43.01 -0.74
N LEU A 61 -18.52 -42.57 -1.67
CA LEU A 61 -18.25 -43.26 -2.95
C LEU A 61 -17.16 -44.33 -2.85
N ALA A 62 -16.60 -44.57 -1.66
CA ALA A 62 -15.47 -45.50 -1.41
C ALA A 62 -14.32 -45.34 -2.40
N LEU A 63 -13.96 -44.11 -2.73
CA LEU A 63 -12.92 -43.81 -3.73
C LEU A 63 -11.53 -44.20 -3.26
N SER A 64 -10.69 -44.60 -4.21
CA SER A 64 -9.27 -44.80 -3.95
C SER A 64 -8.57 -43.49 -3.52
N SER A 65 -7.38 -43.59 -2.91
CA SER A 65 -6.58 -42.40 -2.53
C SER A 65 -6.19 -41.55 -3.76
N GLU A 66 -6.03 -42.20 -4.93
CA GLU A 66 -5.70 -41.54 -6.20
C GLU A 66 -6.93 -40.79 -6.75
N ASP A 67 -8.10 -41.42 -6.78
CA ASP A 67 -9.35 -40.79 -7.24
C ASP A 67 -9.79 -39.66 -6.30
N THR A 68 -9.63 -39.84 -4.99
CA THR A 68 -9.85 -38.78 -4.01
C THR A 68 -8.94 -37.57 -4.25
N ALA A 69 -7.67 -37.79 -4.54
CA ALA A 69 -6.73 -36.73 -4.88
C ALA A 69 -7.11 -36.02 -6.18
N ALA A 70 -7.55 -36.78 -7.19
CA ALA A 70 -8.03 -36.23 -8.47
C ALA A 70 -9.30 -35.38 -8.28
N LEU A 71 -10.26 -35.84 -7.48
CA LEU A 71 -11.49 -35.12 -7.18
C LEU A 71 -11.21 -33.83 -6.39
N LEU A 72 -10.28 -33.87 -5.42
CA LEU A 72 -9.82 -32.68 -4.70
C LEU A 72 -9.10 -31.67 -5.61
N ALA A 73 -8.28 -32.15 -6.56
CA ALA A 73 -7.61 -31.30 -7.52
C ALA A 73 -8.62 -30.61 -8.47
N ALA A 74 -9.61 -31.34 -8.95
CA ALA A 74 -10.68 -30.81 -9.79
C ALA A 74 -11.52 -29.75 -9.04
N ALA A 75 -11.85 -29.99 -7.76
CA ALA A 75 -12.54 -29.01 -6.92
C ALA A 75 -11.73 -27.72 -6.70
N ARG A 76 -10.41 -27.84 -6.50
CA ARG A 76 -9.50 -26.68 -6.41
C ARG A 76 -9.46 -25.88 -7.72
N SER A 77 -9.39 -26.57 -8.87
CA SER A 77 -9.43 -25.95 -10.19
C SER A 77 -10.76 -25.23 -10.44
N GLY A 78 -11.87 -25.82 -9.99
CA GLY A 78 -13.21 -25.22 -10.08
C GLY A 78 -13.35 -23.94 -9.26
N ARG A 79 -12.80 -23.88 -8.05
CA ARG A 79 -12.76 -22.67 -7.22
C ARG A 79 -11.95 -21.55 -7.86
N ARG A 80 -10.84 -21.90 -8.52
CA ARG A 80 -10.03 -20.92 -9.27
C ARG A 80 -10.78 -20.25 -10.42
N ARG A 81 -11.69 -20.99 -11.10
CA ARG A 81 -12.50 -20.47 -12.21
C ARG A 81 -13.72 -19.66 -11.79
N GLN A 82 -14.17 -19.75 -10.54
CA GLN A 82 -15.35 -19.02 -10.02
C GLN A 82 -15.03 -17.65 -9.40
N ARG A 83 -13.76 -17.34 -9.14
CA ARG A 83 -13.38 -15.98 -8.75
C ARG A 83 -13.54 -15.04 -9.95
N PRO A 84 -14.32 -13.95 -9.84
CA PRO A 84 -14.26 -12.87 -10.81
C PRO A 84 -12.79 -12.46 -10.95
N VAL A 85 -12.35 -12.09 -12.15
CA VAL A 85 -11.04 -11.51 -12.40
C VAL A 85 -11.07 -10.10 -11.80
N ALA A 86 -11.07 -9.99 -10.48
CA ALA A 86 -10.53 -8.82 -9.81
C ALA A 86 -9.04 -8.76 -10.21
N ALA A 87 -8.57 -7.61 -10.65
CA ALA A 87 -7.18 -7.43 -11.03
C ALA A 87 -6.31 -8.05 -9.93
N ARG A 88 -5.57 -9.12 -10.26
CA ARG A 88 -4.69 -9.80 -9.30
C ARG A 88 -3.70 -8.77 -8.81
N PRO A 89 -3.56 -8.50 -7.51
CA PRO A 89 -2.56 -7.56 -7.05
C PRO A 89 -1.19 -8.09 -7.47
N CYS A 90 -0.57 -7.45 -8.44
CA CYS A 90 0.80 -7.73 -8.83
C CYS A 90 1.61 -6.47 -8.54
N GLU A 91 2.21 -6.43 -7.36
CA GLU A 91 3.01 -5.31 -6.87
C GLU A 91 4.51 -5.52 -7.14
N LEU A 92 4.86 -6.53 -7.96
CA LEU A 92 6.26 -6.74 -8.33
C LEU A 92 6.75 -5.58 -9.20
N PRO A 93 7.86 -4.95 -8.85
CA PRO A 93 8.55 -4.04 -9.75
C PRO A 93 8.90 -4.72 -11.07
N SER A 94 8.91 -3.96 -12.17
CA SER A 94 9.29 -4.50 -13.49
C SER A 94 10.71 -5.06 -13.44
N PRO A 95 10.94 -6.28 -13.95
CA PRO A 95 12.27 -6.85 -14.01
C PRO A 95 13.12 -6.15 -15.06
N VAL A 96 14.42 -6.29 -14.95
CA VAL A 96 15.36 -5.76 -15.94
C VAL A 96 15.20 -6.51 -17.28
N PRO A 97 15.12 -5.83 -18.43
CA PRO A 97 14.82 -6.44 -19.72
C PRO A 97 15.96 -7.34 -20.25
N ASP A 98 17.19 -7.09 -19.85
CA ASP A 98 18.41 -7.78 -20.28
C ASP A 98 18.87 -8.85 -19.30
N PHE A 99 17.97 -9.43 -18.52
CA PHE A 99 18.28 -10.49 -17.56
C PHE A 99 18.88 -11.71 -18.24
N THR A 100 20.07 -12.17 -17.80
CA THR A 100 20.88 -13.17 -18.51
C THR A 100 21.62 -14.10 -17.53
N GLY A 101 21.73 -15.38 -17.88
CA GLY A 101 22.68 -16.33 -17.28
C GLY A 101 22.35 -16.80 -15.87
N ARG A 102 21.06 -16.91 -15.53
CA ARG A 102 20.55 -17.35 -14.22
C ARG A 102 19.39 -18.35 -14.35
N GLU A 103 19.34 -19.09 -15.45
CA GLU A 103 18.27 -20.04 -15.76
C GLU A 103 18.18 -21.13 -14.68
N ALA A 104 19.31 -21.63 -14.22
CA ALA A 104 19.35 -22.65 -13.17
C ALA A 104 18.81 -22.16 -11.82
N GLU A 105 19.07 -20.91 -11.47
CA GLU A 105 18.56 -20.27 -10.25
C GLU A 105 17.06 -19.95 -10.36
N VAL A 106 16.58 -19.53 -11.52
CA VAL A 106 15.15 -19.35 -11.81
C VAL A 106 14.41 -20.69 -11.67
N ASP A 107 14.94 -21.75 -12.27
CA ASP A 107 14.39 -23.10 -12.15
C ASP A 107 14.44 -23.62 -10.70
N TRP A 108 15.47 -23.25 -9.95
CA TRP A 108 15.58 -23.61 -8.54
C TRP A 108 14.45 -22.97 -7.73
N LEU A 109 14.09 -21.70 -7.96
CA LEU A 109 12.95 -21.04 -7.35
C LEU A 109 11.64 -21.71 -7.78
N GLY A 110 11.47 -21.99 -9.07
CA GLY A 110 10.27 -22.63 -9.63
C GLY A 110 9.98 -24.02 -9.06
N ARG A 111 11.04 -24.80 -8.75
CA ARG A 111 10.89 -26.16 -8.18
C ARG A 111 10.19 -26.16 -6.82
N ALA A 112 10.34 -25.11 -6.00
CA ALA A 112 9.66 -25.01 -4.72
C ALA A 112 8.13 -24.89 -4.88
N ILE A 113 7.69 -24.24 -5.96
CA ILE A 113 6.26 -24.08 -6.27
C ILE A 113 5.67 -25.40 -6.77
N ALA A 114 6.41 -26.11 -7.62
CA ALA A 114 5.95 -27.33 -8.24
C ALA A 114 5.91 -28.53 -7.27
N ASN A 115 6.71 -28.52 -6.21
CA ASN A 115 6.82 -29.65 -5.26
C ASN A 115 6.34 -29.28 -3.86
N PRO A 116 5.15 -29.75 -3.44
CA PRO A 116 4.59 -29.45 -2.11
C PRO A 116 5.40 -29.98 -0.92
N ARG A 117 6.36 -30.89 -1.16
CA ARG A 117 7.25 -31.43 -0.11
C ARG A 117 8.41 -30.48 0.20
N LEU A 118 8.68 -29.50 -0.66
CA LEU A 118 9.73 -28.51 -0.43
C LEU A 118 9.23 -27.36 0.43
N PRO A 119 10.10 -26.74 1.26
CA PRO A 119 9.74 -25.56 2.01
C PRO A 119 9.26 -24.42 1.09
N ARG A 120 8.22 -23.72 1.53
CA ARG A 120 7.62 -22.56 0.82
C ARG A 120 8.45 -21.28 0.97
N VAL A 121 9.43 -21.28 1.85
CA VAL A 121 10.35 -20.16 2.05
C VAL A 121 11.64 -20.43 1.29
N SER A 122 12.02 -19.54 0.40
CA SER A 122 13.29 -19.57 -0.32
C SER A 122 14.08 -18.30 -0.04
N ILE A 123 15.33 -18.45 0.40
CA ILE A 123 16.23 -17.35 0.71
C ILE A 123 17.33 -17.29 -0.35
N VAL A 124 17.40 -16.18 -1.06
CA VAL A 124 18.48 -15.87 -2.00
C VAL A 124 19.46 -14.93 -1.32
N SER A 125 20.65 -15.43 -1.03
CA SER A 125 21.68 -14.67 -0.33
C SER A 125 22.93 -14.48 -1.19
N GLY A 126 23.79 -13.54 -0.80
CA GLY A 126 25.06 -13.29 -1.49
C GLY A 126 25.52 -11.85 -1.42
N ALA A 127 26.72 -11.60 -1.91
CA ALA A 127 27.35 -10.30 -1.90
C ALA A 127 26.49 -9.23 -2.62
N PRO A 128 26.73 -7.95 -2.34
CA PRO A 128 26.11 -6.83 -3.05
C PRO A 128 26.37 -6.89 -4.57
N GLY A 129 25.44 -6.36 -5.37
CA GLY A 129 25.62 -6.28 -6.82
C GLY A 129 25.49 -7.57 -7.62
N LEU A 130 25.19 -8.71 -6.97
CA LEU A 130 25.02 -10.03 -7.61
C LEU A 130 23.69 -10.20 -8.36
N GLY A 131 22.76 -9.24 -8.24
CA GLY A 131 21.46 -9.31 -8.91
C GLY A 131 20.43 -10.19 -8.18
N LYS A 132 20.46 -10.26 -6.83
CA LYS A 132 19.49 -11.01 -6.02
C LYS A 132 18.05 -10.56 -6.27
N THR A 133 17.80 -9.27 -6.14
CA THR A 133 16.50 -8.64 -6.40
C THR A 133 16.06 -8.87 -7.85
N ALA A 134 16.96 -8.65 -8.83
CA ALA A 134 16.66 -8.89 -10.24
C ALA A 134 16.27 -10.35 -10.51
N LEU A 135 16.93 -11.33 -9.85
CA LEU A 135 16.61 -12.75 -9.97
C LEU A 135 15.19 -13.04 -9.47
N VAL A 136 14.83 -12.58 -8.27
CA VAL A 136 13.50 -12.89 -7.69
C VAL A 136 12.38 -12.17 -8.44
N LEU A 137 12.62 -10.95 -8.95
CA LEU A 137 11.64 -10.23 -9.77
C LEU A 137 11.44 -10.92 -11.12
N HIS A 138 12.53 -11.28 -11.82
CA HIS A 138 12.44 -11.99 -13.09
C HIS A 138 11.78 -13.37 -12.96
N ALA A 139 12.13 -14.13 -11.91
CA ALA A 139 11.48 -15.41 -11.62
C ALA A 139 10.01 -15.22 -11.25
N GLY A 140 9.67 -14.19 -10.48
CA GLY A 140 8.30 -13.84 -10.09
C GLY A 140 7.43 -13.51 -11.31
N GLU A 141 7.93 -12.69 -12.24
CA GLU A 141 7.23 -12.38 -13.49
C GLU A 141 6.97 -13.65 -14.31
N ARG A 142 8.00 -14.48 -14.56
CA ARG A 142 7.87 -15.73 -15.32
C ARG A 142 6.90 -16.74 -14.70
N LEU A 143 6.74 -16.71 -13.39
CA LEU A 143 5.95 -17.67 -12.64
C LEU A 143 4.62 -17.06 -12.12
N THR A 144 4.29 -15.83 -12.50
CA THR A 144 3.09 -15.08 -12.05
C THR A 144 1.80 -15.90 -12.23
N GLU A 145 1.67 -16.64 -13.34
CA GLU A 145 0.52 -17.49 -13.60
C GLU A 145 0.29 -18.61 -12.56
N ARG A 146 1.34 -18.97 -11.82
CA ARG A 146 1.29 -19.98 -10.75
C ARG A 146 0.70 -19.43 -9.45
N PHE A 147 0.60 -18.10 -9.30
CA PHE A 147 0.11 -17.41 -8.11
C PHE A 147 -1.27 -16.82 -8.39
N ALA A 148 -2.30 -17.64 -8.19
CA ALA A 148 -3.69 -17.28 -8.53
C ALA A 148 -4.18 -16.05 -7.73
N ASP A 149 -3.66 -15.83 -6.52
CA ASP A 149 -4.05 -14.77 -5.62
C ASP A 149 -3.12 -13.55 -5.65
N GLY A 150 -2.10 -13.57 -6.53
CA GLY A 150 -1.25 -12.43 -6.82
C GLY A 150 0.19 -12.52 -6.31
N CYS A 151 0.91 -11.42 -6.50
CA CYS A 151 2.31 -11.30 -6.09
C CYS A 151 2.51 -9.98 -5.34
N LEU A 152 3.09 -10.05 -4.16
CA LEU A 152 3.38 -8.90 -3.31
C LEU A 152 4.89 -8.66 -3.24
N PHE A 153 5.29 -7.40 -3.15
CA PHE A 153 6.68 -6.99 -2.98
C PHE A 153 6.82 -6.07 -1.78
N LEU A 154 7.81 -6.32 -0.94
CA LEU A 154 8.15 -5.46 0.19
C LEU A 154 9.66 -5.38 0.36
N ASP A 155 10.22 -4.17 0.21
CA ASP A 155 11.59 -3.87 0.64
C ASP A 155 11.62 -3.69 2.16
N LEU A 156 12.43 -4.53 2.83
CA LEU A 156 12.60 -4.52 4.28
C LEU A 156 13.65 -3.51 4.76
N ARG A 157 14.24 -2.76 3.84
CA ARG A 157 15.23 -1.70 4.13
C ARG A 157 16.38 -2.14 5.03
N GLY A 158 16.87 -3.35 4.80
CA GLY A 158 17.90 -3.96 5.66
C GLY A 158 19.25 -3.24 5.70
N LEU A 159 19.43 -2.18 4.90
CA LEU A 159 20.63 -1.35 4.82
C LEU A 159 20.44 0.04 5.41
N ASP A 160 19.22 0.42 5.68
CA ASP A 160 18.93 1.71 6.29
C ASP A 160 19.38 1.73 7.75
N SER A 161 19.60 2.92 8.29
CA SER A 161 19.87 3.11 9.72
C SER A 161 18.73 2.56 10.59
N GLU A 162 17.51 2.62 10.08
CA GLU A 162 16.30 2.08 10.68
C GLU A 162 15.61 1.11 9.70
N PRO A 163 15.95 -0.18 9.77
CA PRO A 163 15.26 -1.20 8.99
C PRO A 163 13.79 -1.28 9.36
N LEU A 164 12.96 -1.66 8.39
CA LEU A 164 11.53 -1.82 8.62
C LEU A 164 11.27 -2.84 9.74
N THR A 165 10.51 -2.45 10.75
CA THR A 165 10.17 -3.35 11.86
C THR A 165 9.21 -4.45 11.41
N PRO A 166 9.19 -5.62 12.09
CA PRO A 166 8.21 -6.67 11.78
C PRO A 166 6.76 -6.19 11.88
N HIS A 167 6.47 -5.29 12.80
CA HIS A 167 5.14 -4.70 12.99
C HIS A 167 4.69 -3.89 11.77
N GLU A 168 5.55 -3.00 11.28
CA GLU A 168 5.30 -2.17 10.09
C GLU A 168 5.22 -3.03 8.82
N ALA A 169 6.13 -4.00 8.68
CA ALA A 169 6.15 -4.92 7.54
C ALA A 169 4.85 -5.72 7.45
N LEU A 170 4.38 -6.29 8.58
CA LEU A 170 3.08 -6.97 8.64
C LEU A 170 1.93 -6.04 8.29
N GLY A 171 1.94 -4.79 8.78
CA GLY A 171 0.93 -3.80 8.45
C GLY A 171 0.85 -3.53 6.94
N ARG A 172 1.99 -3.36 6.27
CA ARG A 172 2.05 -3.16 4.81
C ARG A 172 1.57 -4.38 4.04
N LEU A 173 2.02 -5.59 4.41
CA LEU A 173 1.61 -6.84 3.76
C LEU A 173 0.12 -7.11 3.95
N LEU A 174 -0.44 -6.87 5.12
CA LEU A 174 -1.87 -7.05 5.38
C LEU A 174 -2.72 -6.06 4.57
N ARG A 175 -2.26 -4.81 4.40
CA ARG A 175 -2.91 -3.83 3.50
C ARG A 175 -2.87 -4.29 2.04
N ALA A 176 -1.72 -4.74 1.57
CA ALA A 176 -1.56 -5.28 0.21
C ALA A 176 -2.44 -6.53 -0.03
N LEU A 177 -2.73 -7.30 1.03
CA LEU A 177 -3.71 -8.39 1.01
C LEU A 177 -5.17 -7.92 1.11
N GLY A 178 -5.42 -6.60 1.10
CA GLY A 178 -6.75 -6.02 1.04
C GLY A 178 -7.39 -5.66 2.39
N LEU A 179 -6.62 -5.67 3.50
CA LEU A 179 -7.12 -5.21 4.81
C LEU A 179 -6.98 -3.70 4.93
N ARG A 180 -7.97 -3.07 5.55
CA ARG A 180 -7.91 -1.65 5.87
C ARG A 180 -7.17 -1.42 7.18
N GLU A 181 -6.61 -0.23 7.37
CA GLU A 181 -5.87 0.14 8.58
C GLU A 181 -6.67 -0.13 9.86
N ARG A 182 -7.96 0.22 9.86
CA ARG A 182 -8.88 -0.01 10.98
C ARG A 182 -9.13 -1.49 11.33
N ASP A 183 -8.87 -2.39 10.38
CA ASP A 183 -9.07 -3.85 10.55
C ASP A 183 -7.76 -4.53 10.94
N LEU A 184 -6.65 -3.79 11.01
CA LEU A 184 -5.36 -4.30 11.43
C LEU A 184 -5.28 -4.40 12.95
N PRO A 185 -4.88 -5.56 13.49
CA PRO A 185 -4.63 -5.69 14.92
C PRO A 185 -3.54 -4.71 15.39
N THR A 186 -3.64 -4.25 16.63
CA THR A 186 -2.64 -3.36 17.25
C THR A 186 -1.38 -4.11 17.64
N GLU A 187 -1.52 -5.37 18.05
CA GLU A 187 -0.41 -6.19 18.52
C GLU A 187 0.28 -6.93 17.37
N THR A 188 1.60 -6.99 17.41
CA THR A 188 2.40 -7.65 16.37
C THR A 188 2.07 -9.12 16.21
N ASP A 189 1.85 -9.83 17.31
CA ASP A 189 1.52 -11.27 17.31
C ASP A 189 0.15 -11.54 16.70
N GLU A 190 -0.81 -10.66 16.91
CA GLU A 190 -2.13 -10.75 16.29
C GLU A 190 -2.06 -10.48 14.78
N ARG A 191 -1.27 -9.48 14.36
CA ARG A 191 -0.99 -9.22 12.93
C ARG A 191 -0.34 -10.45 12.28
N GLN A 192 0.62 -11.07 12.95
CA GLN A 192 1.27 -12.28 12.47
C GLN A 192 0.27 -13.44 12.33
N ALA A 193 -0.60 -13.65 13.32
CA ALA A 193 -1.61 -14.70 13.30
C ALA A 193 -2.60 -14.49 12.14
N LEU A 194 -3.03 -13.24 11.92
CA LEU A 194 -3.91 -12.85 10.82
C LEU A 194 -3.22 -13.07 9.46
N TYR A 195 -2.00 -12.59 9.28
CA TYR A 195 -1.20 -12.77 8.08
C TYR A 195 -1.02 -14.25 7.72
N ARG A 196 -0.65 -15.10 8.70
CA ARG A 196 -0.53 -16.55 8.49
C ARG A 196 -1.84 -17.20 8.11
N ARG A 197 -2.95 -16.75 8.66
CA ARG A 197 -4.29 -17.24 8.33
C ARG A 197 -4.65 -16.93 6.87
N LEU A 198 -4.39 -15.71 6.43
CA LEU A 198 -4.65 -15.29 5.05
C LEU A 198 -3.79 -16.07 4.06
N LEU A 199 -2.50 -16.25 4.35
CA LEU A 199 -1.60 -17.01 3.48
C LEU A 199 -1.87 -18.51 3.43
N LYS A 200 -2.62 -19.05 4.40
CA LYS A 200 -2.85 -20.50 4.48
C LYS A 200 -3.57 -21.04 3.26
N ASP A 201 -4.60 -20.34 2.80
CA ASP A 201 -5.49 -20.78 1.73
C ASP A 201 -5.28 -20.03 0.40
N GLN A 202 -4.29 -19.12 0.33
CA GLN A 202 -4.01 -18.30 -0.84
C GLN A 202 -2.75 -18.77 -1.58
N ASP A 203 -2.84 -18.90 -2.90
CA ASP A 203 -1.70 -19.12 -3.80
C ASP A 203 -1.05 -17.76 -4.14
N VAL A 204 -0.43 -17.12 -3.15
CA VAL A 204 0.23 -15.82 -3.28
C VAL A 204 1.74 -15.95 -3.16
N LEU A 205 2.47 -15.16 -3.94
CA LEU A 205 3.91 -14.93 -3.78
C LEU A 205 4.15 -13.67 -2.96
N VAL A 206 4.94 -13.77 -1.92
CA VAL A 206 5.45 -12.61 -1.18
C VAL A 206 6.96 -12.54 -1.36
N VAL A 207 7.43 -11.46 -1.97
CA VAL A 207 8.85 -11.16 -2.11
C VAL A 207 9.24 -10.15 -1.02
N LEU A 208 10.13 -10.60 -0.12
CA LEU A 208 10.72 -9.80 0.95
C LEU A 208 12.15 -9.45 0.55
N ASP A 209 12.34 -8.26 0.02
CA ASP A 209 13.64 -7.82 -0.47
C ASP A 209 14.50 -7.20 0.65
N ASN A 210 15.80 -7.33 0.56
CA ASN A 210 16.79 -6.64 1.38
C ASN A 210 16.62 -6.86 2.90
N ALA A 211 16.45 -8.12 3.33
CA ALA A 211 16.35 -8.47 4.76
C ALA A 211 17.68 -8.29 5.49
N ALA A 212 17.66 -7.64 6.67
CA ALA A 212 18.83 -7.36 7.50
C ALA A 212 19.27 -8.59 8.33
N HIS A 213 18.33 -9.23 9.03
CA HIS A 213 18.59 -10.33 9.96
C HIS A 213 17.32 -11.19 10.19
N GLU A 214 17.50 -12.34 10.81
CA GLU A 214 16.43 -13.32 11.06
C GLU A 214 15.27 -12.77 11.90
N GLY A 215 15.56 -11.91 12.88
CA GLY A 215 14.54 -11.30 13.74
C GLY A 215 13.50 -10.50 12.97
N GLN A 216 13.93 -9.83 11.87
CA GLN A 216 13.03 -9.09 11.00
C GLN A 216 12.06 -10.03 10.24
N LEU A 217 12.51 -11.23 9.89
CA LEU A 217 11.77 -12.17 9.05
C LEU A 217 10.82 -13.09 9.82
N ARG A 218 11.14 -13.48 11.05
CA ARG A 218 10.41 -14.54 11.78
C ARG A 218 8.90 -14.29 11.81
N ALA A 219 8.49 -13.05 11.97
CA ALA A 219 7.08 -12.67 12.00
C ALA A 219 6.42 -12.71 10.58
N LEU A 220 7.22 -12.55 9.51
CA LEU A 220 6.76 -12.46 8.14
C LEU A 220 6.72 -13.81 7.40
N LEU A 221 7.15 -14.88 8.07
CA LEU A 221 7.15 -16.21 7.47
C LEU A 221 5.76 -16.83 7.51
N PRO A 222 5.36 -17.53 6.43
CA PRO A 222 4.07 -18.17 6.35
C PRO A 222 4.01 -19.35 7.33
N GLY A 223 2.81 -19.68 7.77
CA GLY A 223 2.52 -20.96 8.41
C GLY A 223 2.41 -22.09 7.37
N PRO A 224 1.99 -23.30 7.80
CA PRO A 224 1.64 -24.36 6.85
C PRO A 224 0.50 -23.91 5.93
N GLY A 225 0.69 -23.98 4.61
CA GLY A 225 -0.30 -23.52 3.64
C GLY A 225 0.25 -23.37 2.22
N HIS A 226 -0.43 -22.57 1.40
CA HIS A 226 -0.12 -22.37 -0.01
C HIS A 226 0.79 -21.16 -0.28
N GLY A 227 0.80 -20.16 0.61
CA GLY A 227 1.61 -18.96 0.44
C GLY A 227 3.10 -19.26 0.28
N THR A 228 3.73 -18.65 -0.70
CA THR A 228 5.15 -18.79 -1.01
C THR A 228 5.89 -17.50 -0.67
N VAL A 229 7.01 -17.58 0.02
CA VAL A 229 7.82 -16.42 0.40
C VAL A 229 9.23 -16.55 -0.17
N TRP A 230 9.64 -15.54 -0.93
CA TRP A 230 11.03 -15.40 -1.39
C TRP A 230 11.68 -14.23 -0.67
N VAL A 231 12.87 -14.46 -0.15
CA VAL A 231 13.62 -13.48 0.62
C VAL A 231 14.94 -13.20 -0.09
N THR A 232 15.31 -11.95 -0.23
CA THR A 232 16.69 -11.60 -0.58
C THR A 232 17.42 -11.01 0.63
N SER A 233 18.69 -11.34 0.78
CA SER A 233 19.53 -10.83 1.85
C SER A 233 21.01 -10.86 1.47
N ARG A 234 21.81 -10.04 2.14
CA ARG A 234 23.27 -10.16 2.09
C ARG A 234 23.80 -11.28 2.98
N ARG A 235 23.04 -11.67 4.00
CA ARG A 235 23.35 -12.72 4.95
C ARG A 235 22.67 -14.02 4.56
N THR A 236 23.25 -15.14 4.93
CA THR A 236 22.72 -16.47 4.66
C THR A 236 21.49 -16.83 5.50
N LEU A 237 21.23 -16.06 6.57
CA LEU A 237 20.06 -16.19 7.47
C LEU A 237 19.85 -17.65 7.92
N THR A 238 20.90 -18.24 8.45
CA THR A 238 20.93 -19.68 8.84
C THR A 238 19.97 -20.02 9.97
N GLY A 239 19.60 -19.02 10.80
CA GLY A 239 18.65 -19.17 11.91
C GLY A 239 17.18 -19.24 11.48
N ILE A 240 16.85 -19.21 10.19
CA ILE A 240 15.50 -19.48 9.68
C ILE A 240 15.36 -20.96 9.38
N GLU A 241 14.59 -21.67 10.19
CA GLU A 241 14.30 -23.08 10.01
C GLU A 241 13.35 -23.31 8.81
N HIS A 242 13.39 -24.50 8.22
CA HIS A 242 12.54 -24.88 7.10
C HIS A 242 12.56 -23.93 5.89
N ALA A 243 13.71 -23.28 5.64
CA ALA A 243 13.92 -22.46 4.45
C ALA A 243 14.94 -23.11 3.50
N ARG A 244 14.65 -23.03 2.21
CA ARG A 244 15.64 -23.36 1.17
C ARG A 244 16.59 -22.18 0.98
N ARG A 245 17.85 -22.42 0.74
CA ARG A 245 18.87 -21.38 0.57
C ARG A 245 19.61 -21.52 -0.74
N LEU A 246 19.72 -20.40 -1.43
CA LEU A 246 20.53 -20.23 -2.63
C LEU A 246 21.55 -19.12 -2.34
N VAL A 247 22.82 -19.51 -2.34
CA VAL A 247 23.90 -18.53 -2.26
C VAL A 247 24.29 -18.14 -3.68
N LEU A 248 23.94 -16.92 -4.07
CA LEU A 248 24.20 -16.42 -5.40
C LEU A 248 25.70 -16.09 -5.55
N LYS A 249 26.28 -16.55 -6.65
CA LYS A 249 27.68 -16.30 -7.01
C LYS A 249 27.74 -15.26 -8.13
N PRO A 250 28.91 -14.67 -8.43
CA PRO A 250 29.10 -13.89 -9.66
C PRO A 250 28.61 -14.64 -10.90
N LEU A 251 28.30 -13.94 -11.97
CA LEU A 251 27.91 -14.58 -13.23
C LEU A 251 29.06 -15.47 -13.76
N PRO A 252 28.73 -16.56 -14.43
CA PRO A 252 29.74 -17.24 -15.27
C PRO A 252 30.32 -16.26 -16.29
N ALA A 253 31.61 -16.36 -16.59
CA ALA A 253 32.30 -15.43 -17.50
C ALA A 253 31.60 -15.26 -18.86
N ALA A 254 31.07 -16.35 -19.43
CA ALA A 254 30.31 -16.29 -20.67
C ALA A 254 29.03 -15.51 -20.54
N ALA A 255 28.26 -15.68 -19.44
CA ALA A 255 27.04 -14.94 -19.17
C ALA A 255 27.32 -13.47 -18.87
N ALA A 256 28.41 -13.15 -18.17
CA ALA A 256 28.84 -11.78 -17.91
C ALA A 256 29.19 -11.04 -19.21
N THR A 257 29.89 -11.68 -20.13
CA THR A 257 30.21 -11.15 -21.47
C THR A 257 28.93 -10.97 -22.30
N THR A 258 28.00 -11.93 -22.24
CA THR A 258 26.69 -11.85 -22.91
C THR A 258 25.86 -10.68 -22.38
N LEU A 259 25.80 -10.50 -21.04
CA LEU A 259 25.10 -9.37 -20.43
C LEU A 259 25.68 -8.02 -20.91
N LEU A 260 27.01 -7.90 -20.90
CA LEU A 260 27.67 -6.67 -21.37
C LEU A 260 27.38 -6.41 -22.86
N GLY A 261 27.39 -7.46 -23.68
CA GLY A 261 27.00 -7.39 -25.09
C GLY A 261 25.54 -6.97 -25.28
N ALA A 262 24.61 -7.53 -24.48
CA ALA A 262 23.19 -7.15 -24.52
C ALA A 262 22.97 -5.68 -24.12
N ILE A 263 23.68 -5.18 -23.12
CA ILE A 263 23.63 -3.77 -22.74
C ILE A 263 24.09 -2.86 -23.91
N LEU A 264 25.16 -3.25 -24.58
CA LEU A 264 25.72 -2.47 -25.71
C LEU A 264 24.85 -2.55 -26.97
N ALA A 265 24.10 -3.66 -27.16
CA ALA A 265 23.18 -3.85 -28.28
C ALA A 265 21.89 -3.00 -28.19
N LEU A 266 21.63 -2.35 -27.05
CA LEU A 266 20.52 -1.38 -26.89
C LEU A 266 20.75 -0.07 -27.64
N ARG A 267 21.85 0.06 -28.38
CA ARG A 267 22.12 1.17 -29.31
C ARG A 267 21.32 0.94 -30.60
N ASP A 268 20.34 1.79 -30.85
CA ASP A 268 19.46 1.79 -32.04
C ASP A 268 20.11 2.37 -33.31
N ASP A 269 21.43 2.57 -33.34
CA ASP A 269 22.10 3.06 -34.54
C ASP A 269 22.66 1.90 -35.36
N GLU A 270 22.27 1.86 -36.65
CA GLU A 270 22.86 0.96 -37.65
C GLU A 270 24.38 0.93 -37.56
N PRO A 271 25.00 -0.23 -37.77
CA PRO A 271 26.45 -0.34 -37.77
C PRO A 271 27.00 0.48 -38.92
N GLN A 272 27.40 1.72 -38.67
CA GLN A 272 28.26 2.47 -39.58
C GLN A 272 29.62 1.77 -39.62
N ASP A 273 29.97 1.30 -40.79
CA ASP A 273 31.26 0.79 -41.26
C ASP A 273 32.36 0.62 -40.22
N GLY A 274 32.62 -0.61 -39.82
CA GLY A 274 33.93 -1.05 -39.30
C GLY A 274 34.31 -0.56 -37.88
N SER A 275 33.48 0.19 -37.19
CA SER A 275 33.74 0.69 -35.86
C SER A 275 33.20 -0.27 -34.80
N ALA A 276 34.13 -1.03 -34.21
CA ALA A 276 34.05 -1.63 -32.88
C ALA A 276 32.79 -2.45 -32.59
N ALA A 277 32.42 -3.42 -33.43
CA ALA A 277 31.86 -4.67 -32.95
C ALA A 277 32.72 -5.07 -31.76
N ALA A 278 32.15 -5.00 -30.56
CA ALA A 278 32.91 -5.06 -29.33
C ALA A 278 33.88 -6.25 -29.36
N ASP A 279 35.17 -5.95 -29.38
CA ASP A 279 36.23 -6.98 -29.33
C ASP A 279 35.88 -7.95 -28.19
N PRO A 280 35.50 -9.23 -28.48
CA PRO A 280 35.05 -10.14 -27.45
C PRO A 280 36.10 -10.34 -26.35
N SER A 281 37.39 -10.17 -26.67
CA SER A 281 38.48 -10.26 -25.71
C SER A 281 38.47 -9.05 -24.75
N ALA A 282 38.16 -7.86 -25.24
CA ALA A 282 38.04 -6.67 -24.43
C ALA A 282 36.80 -6.73 -23.54
N LEU A 283 35.65 -7.22 -24.03
CA LEU A 283 34.49 -7.44 -23.22
C LEU A 283 34.72 -8.45 -22.10
N ALA A 284 35.38 -9.56 -22.42
CA ALA A 284 35.75 -10.57 -21.42
C ALA A 284 36.68 -9.99 -20.35
N ARG A 285 37.65 -9.14 -20.74
CA ARG A 285 38.54 -8.44 -19.80
C ARG A 285 37.79 -7.44 -18.94
N ILE A 286 36.83 -6.67 -19.48
CA ILE A 286 35.94 -5.79 -18.69
C ILE A 286 35.14 -6.61 -17.70
N ALA A 287 34.55 -7.73 -18.14
CA ALA A 287 33.77 -8.62 -17.29
C ALA A 287 34.59 -9.15 -16.11
N ASP A 288 35.83 -9.58 -16.35
CA ASP A 288 36.75 -10.03 -15.30
C ASP A 288 37.12 -8.90 -14.32
N LEU A 289 37.48 -7.71 -14.84
CA LEU A 289 37.80 -6.53 -14.04
C LEU A 289 36.59 -6.04 -13.22
N CYS A 290 35.37 -6.23 -13.71
CA CYS A 290 34.12 -6.00 -12.97
C CYS A 290 33.76 -7.15 -12.01
N GLY A 291 34.58 -8.19 -11.89
CA GLY A 291 34.33 -9.37 -11.05
C GLY A 291 33.13 -10.19 -11.47
N ASN A 292 32.71 -10.09 -12.74
CA ASN A 292 31.49 -10.69 -13.27
C ASN A 292 30.23 -10.33 -12.47
N LEU A 293 30.21 -9.13 -11.87
CA LEU A 293 29.12 -8.63 -11.06
C LEU A 293 28.12 -7.87 -11.94
N PRO A 294 26.85 -8.28 -12.04
CA PRO A 294 25.85 -7.64 -12.92
C PRO A 294 25.77 -6.12 -12.80
N LEU A 295 25.82 -5.61 -11.58
CA LEU A 295 25.77 -4.15 -11.34
C LEU A 295 26.99 -3.44 -11.91
N ALA A 296 28.19 -3.96 -11.68
CA ALA A 296 29.42 -3.38 -12.22
C ALA A 296 29.47 -3.46 -13.76
N LEU A 297 29.00 -4.56 -14.34
CA LEU A 297 28.87 -4.73 -15.79
C LEU A 297 27.91 -3.72 -16.40
N ARG A 298 26.77 -3.47 -15.75
CA ARG A 298 25.80 -2.47 -16.22
C ARG A 298 26.38 -1.06 -16.24
N ILE A 299 27.08 -0.69 -15.18
CA ILE A 299 27.73 0.63 -15.10
C ILE A 299 28.83 0.75 -16.16
N ALA A 300 29.63 -0.30 -16.35
CA ALA A 300 30.66 -0.30 -17.38
C ALA A 300 30.07 -0.25 -18.81
N GLY A 301 28.97 -0.98 -19.05
CA GLY A 301 28.24 -0.96 -20.32
C GLY A 301 27.61 0.40 -20.62
N ASN A 302 26.87 0.97 -19.67
CA ASN A 302 26.27 2.31 -19.80
C ASN A 302 27.32 3.38 -20.08
N ARG A 303 28.50 3.22 -19.49
CA ARG A 303 29.61 4.14 -19.73
C ARG A 303 30.17 4.06 -21.16
N LEU A 304 30.22 2.86 -21.75
CA LEU A 304 30.58 2.73 -23.16
C LEU A 304 29.49 3.30 -24.08
N LEU A 305 28.22 3.17 -23.71
CA LEU A 305 27.09 3.76 -24.45
C LEU A 305 27.14 5.29 -24.44
N SER A 306 27.40 5.89 -23.27
CA SER A 306 27.46 7.36 -23.11
C SER A 306 28.71 7.98 -23.72
N ARG A 307 29.70 7.17 -24.14
CA ARG A 307 30.94 7.67 -24.73
C ARG A 307 31.31 6.98 -26.04
N PRO A 308 30.71 7.37 -27.15
CA PRO A 308 30.92 6.73 -28.46
C PRO A 308 32.37 6.70 -28.93
N ALA A 309 33.20 7.64 -28.45
CA ALA A 309 34.65 7.70 -28.76
C ALA A 309 35.48 6.67 -27.99
N TRP A 310 34.90 5.97 -27.00
CA TRP A 310 35.62 4.96 -26.23
C TRP A 310 35.43 3.56 -26.82
N SER A 311 36.55 2.86 -26.99
CA SER A 311 36.50 1.44 -27.30
C SER A 311 36.43 0.61 -26.00
N ALA A 312 35.89 -0.62 -26.11
CA ALA A 312 35.91 -1.56 -24.99
C ALA A 312 37.33 -1.79 -24.43
N ARG A 313 38.34 -1.81 -25.31
CA ARG A 313 39.76 -1.92 -24.91
C ARG A 313 40.20 -0.73 -24.06
N SER A 314 39.87 0.49 -24.46
CA SER A 314 40.19 1.70 -23.69
C SER A 314 39.57 1.71 -22.29
N LEU A 315 38.33 1.21 -22.16
CA LEU A 315 37.68 1.06 -20.85
C LEU A 315 38.35 -0.03 -20.01
N ALA A 316 38.69 -1.18 -20.62
CA ALA A 316 39.40 -2.27 -19.94
C ALA A 316 40.76 -1.81 -19.36
N ASP A 317 41.53 -1.02 -20.13
CA ASP A 317 42.82 -0.51 -19.68
C ASP A 317 42.62 0.47 -18.49
N ARG A 318 41.64 1.38 -18.55
CA ARG A 318 41.32 2.30 -17.45
C ARG A 318 40.87 1.59 -16.19
N LEU A 319 40.02 0.57 -16.31
CA LEU A 319 39.58 -0.24 -15.16
C LEU A 319 40.77 -0.99 -14.53
N GLY A 320 41.70 -1.51 -15.35
CA GLY A 320 42.91 -2.16 -14.86
C GLY A 320 43.84 -1.22 -14.09
N ASP A 321 44.02 0.03 -14.56
CA ASP A 321 44.82 1.03 -13.88
C ASP A 321 44.25 1.43 -12.50
N GLU A 322 42.90 1.51 -12.38
CA GLU A 322 42.22 1.86 -11.11
C GLU A 322 42.31 0.70 -10.10
N GLU A 323 42.18 -0.56 -10.55
CA GLU A 323 42.37 -1.74 -9.69
C GLU A 323 43.76 -1.78 -9.06
N LEU A 324 44.79 -1.37 -9.80
CA LEU A 324 46.17 -1.27 -9.29
C LEU A 324 46.33 -0.18 -8.24
N ARG A 325 45.61 0.95 -8.35
CA ARG A 325 45.65 2.04 -7.36
C ARG A 325 44.94 1.69 -6.04
N LEU A 326 43.84 0.90 -6.13
CA LEU A 326 43.01 0.55 -4.98
C LEU A 326 43.46 -0.76 -4.27
N GLY A 327 44.53 -1.39 -4.72
CA GLY A 327 45.01 -2.74 -4.30
C GLY A 327 45.32 -2.99 -2.81
N ARG A 328 44.81 -2.17 -1.90
CA ARG A 328 44.96 -2.31 -0.42
C ARG A 328 43.70 -2.68 0.33
N LEU A 329 42.57 -2.93 -0.33
CA LEU A 329 41.26 -3.21 0.27
C LEU A 329 40.73 -4.60 -0.12
N ALA A 330 39.75 -5.15 0.60
CA ALA A 330 39.26 -6.52 0.39
C ALA A 330 38.63 -6.77 -1.00
N ALA A 331 38.96 -7.87 -1.65
CA ALA A 331 38.83 -8.12 -3.09
C ALA A 331 37.43 -8.05 -3.72
N GLY A 332 36.33 -8.17 -2.95
CA GLY A 332 34.95 -8.16 -3.48
C GLY A 332 34.32 -6.79 -3.60
N ASP A 333 34.52 -5.94 -2.60
CA ASP A 333 33.95 -4.58 -2.55
C ASP A 333 34.71 -3.59 -3.45
N LEU A 334 35.97 -3.86 -3.71
CA LEU A 334 36.88 -3.03 -4.53
C LEU A 334 36.47 -2.89 -5.98
N ARG A 335 36.06 -3.99 -6.62
CA ARG A 335 35.75 -4.02 -8.06
C ARG A 335 34.50 -3.23 -8.40
N ILE A 336 33.52 -3.21 -7.49
CA ILE A 336 32.32 -2.37 -7.63
C ILE A 336 32.66 -0.90 -7.40
N ARG A 337 33.47 -0.61 -6.38
CA ARG A 337 33.91 0.77 -6.05
C ARG A 337 34.68 1.40 -7.21
N SER A 338 35.58 0.65 -7.86
CA SER A 338 36.32 1.16 -9.01
C SER A 338 35.41 1.59 -10.16
N ALA A 339 34.34 0.84 -10.44
CA ALA A 339 33.37 1.21 -11.46
C ALA A 339 32.57 2.47 -11.07
N PHE A 340 32.17 2.61 -9.81
CA PHE A 340 31.48 3.80 -9.30
C PHE A 340 32.40 5.01 -9.32
N GLN A 341 33.63 4.87 -8.83
CA GLN A 341 34.63 5.93 -8.76
C GLN A 341 34.94 6.50 -10.15
N LEU A 342 35.19 5.64 -11.12
CA LEU A 342 35.43 6.05 -12.50
C LEU A 342 34.25 6.83 -13.09
N SER A 343 32.99 6.44 -12.81
CA SER A 343 31.81 7.16 -13.25
C SER A 343 31.68 8.51 -12.53
N TYR A 344 31.88 8.51 -11.23
CA TYR A 344 31.81 9.71 -10.39
C TYR A 344 32.87 10.76 -10.75
N GLU A 345 34.14 10.36 -11.02
CA GLU A 345 35.23 11.30 -11.36
C GLU A 345 35.03 12.03 -12.68
N GLN A 346 34.16 11.54 -13.54
CA GLN A 346 33.86 12.21 -14.81
C GLN A 346 32.71 13.21 -14.73
N LEU A 347 31.91 13.14 -13.68
CA LEU A 347 30.86 14.12 -13.46
C LEU A 347 31.47 15.52 -13.33
N ALA A 348 30.80 16.53 -13.85
CA ALA A 348 31.12 17.92 -13.58
C ALA A 348 31.01 18.22 -12.08
N LYS A 349 31.70 19.20 -11.58
CA LYS A 349 31.66 19.55 -10.14
C LYS A 349 30.24 19.76 -9.59
N PRO A 350 29.30 20.46 -10.29
CA PRO A 350 27.93 20.61 -9.82
C PRO A 350 27.21 19.27 -9.73
N THR A 351 27.33 18.39 -10.75
CA THR A 351 26.70 17.07 -10.77
C THR A 351 27.24 16.16 -9.67
N ARG A 352 28.57 16.21 -9.37
CA ARG A 352 29.15 15.50 -8.22
C ARG A 352 28.54 15.95 -6.90
N ARG A 353 28.36 17.27 -6.74
CA ARG A 353 27.75 17.85 -5.54
C ARG A 353 26.29 17.39 -5.40
N LEU A 354 25.51 17.43 -6.48
CA LEU A 354 24.14 16.90 -6.49
C LEU A 354 24.15 15.43 -6.10
N PHE A 355 24.94 14.58 -6.77
CA PHE A 355 25.03 13.14 -6.51
C PHE A 355 25.27 12.84 -5.03
N ARG A 356 26.25 13.51 -4.40
CA ARG A 356 26.54 13.32 -2.98
C ARG A 356 25.37 13.72 -2.08
N ARG A 357 24.77 14.89 -2.35
CA ARG A 357 23.70 15.46 -1.54
C ARG A 357 22.39 14.69 -1.65
N LEU A 358 22.11 14.06 -2.78
CA LEU A 358 20.98 13.15 -2.93
C LEU A 358 21.02 11.97 -1.94
N ALA A 359 22.18 11.62 -1.41
CA ALA A 359 22.29 10.61 -0.35
C ALA A 359 21.68 11.05 1.00
N LEU A 360 21.41 12.35 1.18
CA LEU A 360 20.73 12.91 2.36
C LEU A 360 19.22 12.67 2.33
N VAL A 361 18.62 12.37 1.16
CA VAL A 361 17.18 12.15 1.02
C VAL A 361 16.73 10.98 1.89
N PRO A 362 15.78 11.17 2.81
CA PRO A 362 15.37 10.09 3.72
C PRO A 362 14.49 9.04 3.05
N GLY A 363 13.69 9.42 2.05
CA GLY A 363 12.78 8.51 1.35
C GLY A 363 13.49 7.62 0.32
N PRO A 364 12.72 6.70 -0.28
CA PRO A 364 13.26 5.74 -1.25
C PRO A 364 13.64 6.38 -2.58
N ASP A 365 12.93 7.42 -2.98
CA ASP A 365 13.08 8.10 -4.27
C ASP A 365 12.92 9.63 -4.14
N PHE A 366 13.20 10.35 -5.21
CA PHE A 366 13.22 11.81 -5.25
C PHE A 366 12.95 12.31 -6.66
N ASP A 367 12.58 13.59 -6.76
CA ASP A 367 12.44 14.33 -8.01
C ASP A 367 13.48 15.45 -8.17
N ALA A 368 13.39 16.18 -9.28
CA ALA A 368 14.27 17.33 -9.54
C ALA A 368 14.03 18.51 -8.58
N GLY A 369 12.82 18.67 -8.04
CA GLY A 369 12.51 19.70 -7.04
C GLY A 369 13.32 19.52 -5.76
N LEU A 370 13.41 18.28 -5.29
CA LEU A 370 14.21 17.92 -4.12
C LEU A 370 15.71 18.10 -4.40
N GLY A 371 16.18 17.75 -5.61
CA GLY A 371 17.53 18.03 -6.05
C GLY A 371 17.84 19.53 -6.08
N SER A 372 16.89 20.38 -6.48
CA SER A 372 16.99 21.84 -6.45
C SER A 372 17.12 22.37 -5.01
N ALA A 373 16.32 21.84 -4.09
CA ALA A 373 16.40 22.21 -2.67
C ALA A 373 17.78 21.88 -2.06
N LEU A 374 18.33 20.72 -2.40
CA LEU A 374 19.65 20.28 -1.92
C LEU A 374 20.83 21.10 -2.46
N THR A 375 20.70 21.63 -3.67
CA THR A 375 21.81 22.30 -4.36
C THR A 375 21.70 23.82 -4.39
N GLY A 376 20.48 24.35 -4.24
CA GLY A 376 20.16 25.77 -4.45
C GLY A 376 20.11 26.18 -5.94
N LEU A 377 20.14 25.21 -6.86
CA LEU A 377 20.08 25.45 -8.30
C LEU A 377 18.65 25.43 -8.82
N ALA A 378 18.41 26.11 -9.95
CA ALA A 378 17.11 26.03 -10.62
C ALA A 378 16.81 24.61 -11.15
N ARG A 379 15.52 24.29 -11.35
CA ARG A 379 15.06 22.95 -11.71
C ARG A 379 15.66 22.43 -13.03
N GLY A 380 15.68 23.23 -14.09
CA GLY A 380 16.21 22.80 -15.39
C GLY A 380 17.65 22.30 -15.35
N PRO A 381 18.62 23.06 -14.82
CA PRO A 381 19.97 22.55 -14.62
C PRO A 381 20.06 21.27 -13.75
N VAL A 382 19.18 21.10 -12.78
CA VAL A 382 19.14 19.88 -11.95
C VAL A 382 18.60 18.69 -12.76
N GLU A 383 17.59 18.89 -13.61
CA GLU A 383 17.08 17.86 -14.51
C GLU A 383 18.18 17.37 -15.46
N GLU A 384 18.93 18.26 -16.08
CA GLU A 384 20.09 17.89 -16.92
C GLU A 384 21.15 17.07 -16.15
N MET A 385 21.42 17.44 -14.90
CA MET A 385 22.37 16.69 -14.07
C MET A 385 21.82 15.32 -13.66
N LEU A 386 20.52 15.20 -13.41
CA LEU A 386 19.86 13.94 -13.08
C LEU A 386 19.86 13.01 -14.29
N ASP A 387 19.63 13.54 -15.49
CA ASP A 387 19.73 12.78 -16.76
C ASP A 387 21.17 12.26 -16.97
N GLU A 388 22.20 13.08 -16.71
CA GLU A 388 23.59 12.60 -16.74
C GLU A 388 23.84 11.45 -15.77
N LEU A 389 23.28 11.51 -14.56
CA LEU A 389 23.39 10.43 -13.56
C LEU A 389 22.65 9.15 -13.97
N LEU A 390 21.49 9.28 -14.62
CA LEU A 390 20.73 8.17 -15.20
C LEU A 390 21.49 7.51 -16.35
N GLU A 391 22.03 8.29 -17.29
CA GLU A 391 22.84 7.80 -18.42
C GLU A 391 24.06 6.99 -17.95
N LEU A 392 24.69 7.42 -16.86
CA LEU A 392 25.83 6.70 -16.28
C LEU A 392 25.44 5.49 -15.43
N GLY A 393 24.13 5.25 -15.23
CA GLY A 393 23.63 4.17 -14.39
C GLY A 393 23.89 4.37 -12.90
N LEU A 394 24.13 5.59 -12.46
CA LEU A 394 24.27 5.96 -11.05
C LEU A 394 22.93 6.19 -10.36
N LEU A 395 21.88 6.41 -11.13
CA LEU A 395 20.49 6.45 -10.71
C LEU A 395 19.65 5.46 -11.55
N SER A 396 18.45 5.18 -11.07
CA SER A 396 17.42 4.43 -11.78
C SER A 396 16.10 5.19 -11.67
N THR A 397 15.17 4.99 -12.61
CA THR A 397 13.82 5.57 -12.56
C THR A 397 12.82 4.64 -11.89
N THR A 398 11.90 5.18 -11.10
CA THR A 398 10.70 4.48 -10.63
C THR A 398 9.50 4.79 -11.50
N THR A 399 9.35 6.06 -11.86
CA THR A 399 8.34 6.60 -12.80
C THR A 399 9.02 7.62 -13.71
N ALA A 400 8.29 8.22 -14.65
CA ALA A 400 8.86 9.18 -15.60
C ALA A 400 9.64 10.33 -14.92
N ASP A 401 9.17 10.79 -13.75
CA ASP A 401 9.70 11.97 -13.09
C ASP A 401 10.39 11.68 -11.75
N ARG A 402 10.54 10.40 -11.36
CA ARG A 402 11.13 10.03 -10.07
C ARG A 402 12.29 9.06 -10.23
N MET A 403 13.32 9.32 -9.45
CA MET A 403 14.58 8.60 -9.48
C MET A 403 14.95 8.04 -8.12
N LEU A 404 15.71 6.96 -8.12
CA LEU A 404 16.22 6.34 -6.91
C LEU A 404 17.69 5.94 -7.06
N PHE A 405 18.36 5.82 -5.94
CA PHE A 405 19.63 5.14 -5.86
C PHE A 405 19.48 3.63 -5.75
N HIS A 406 20.34 2.90 -6.44
CA HIS A 406 20.65 1.55 -5.96
C HIS A 406 21.39 1.65 -4.62
N ASP A 407 21.05 0.81 -3.64
CA ASP A 407 21.59 0.87 -2.27
C ASP A 407 23.12 1.05 -2.18
N LEU A 408 23.85 0.33 -3.01
CA LEU A 408 25.33 0.44 -3.03
C LEU A 408 25.82 1.77 -3.55
N ILE A 409 25.12 2.32 -4.52
CA ILE A 409 25.47 3.65 -5.07
C ILE A 409 25.13 4.72 -4.04
N ARG A 410 24.03 4.56 -3.29
CA ARG A 410 23.67 5.45 -2.17
C ARG A 410 24.74 5.44 -1.08
N LEU A 411 25.24 4.25 -0.69
CA LEU A 411 26.33 4.12 0.27
C LEU A 411 27.60 4.80 -0.24
N PHE A 412 27.95 4.59 -1.51
CA PHE A 412 29.10 5.26 -2.13
C PHE A 412 28.91 6.78 -2.16
N ALA A 413 27.72 7.29 -2.52
CA ALA A 413 27.40 8.71 -2.51
C ALA A 413 27.54 9.31 -1.09
N ARG A 414 27.13 8.57 -0.05
CA ARG A 414 27.25 8.97 1.35
C ARG A 414 28.70 9.04 1.80
N GLU A 415 29.53 8.06 1.44
CA GLU A 415 30.99 8.12 1.69
C GLU A 415 31.62 9.33 1.01
N ARG A 416 31.27 9.60 -0.26
CA ARG A 416 31.76 10.79 -0.97
C ARG A 416 31.28 12.10 -0.31
N LEU A 417 30.05 12.12 0.20
CA LEU A 417 29.53 13.27 0.94
C LEU A 417 30.35 13.52 2.21
N ASP A 418 30.67 12.46 2.97
CA ASP A 418 31.44 12.55 4.20
C ASP A 418 32.90 12.97 3.97
N GLU A 419 33.50 12.56 2.86
CA GLU A 419 34.89 12.88 2.54
C GLU A 419 35.06 14.24 1.86
N GLU A 420 34.09 14.68 1.04
CA GLU A 420 34.29 15.86 0.15
C GLU A 420 33.48 17.09 0.58
N GLU A 421 32.53 16.98 1.53
CA GLU A 421 31.78 18.14 2.02
C GLU A 421 31.98 18.36 3.52
N SER A 422 32.11 19.63 3.91
CA SER A 422 32.24 19.98 5.32
C SER A 422 30.95 19.63 6.10
N PRO A 423 31.03 19.34 7.42
CA PRO A 423 29.83 19.14 8.24
C PRO A 423 28.86 20.32 8.20
N GLN A 424 29.39 21.56 7.99
CA GLN A 424 28.56 22.75 7.87
C GLN A 424 27.78 22.76 6.56
N ASP A 425 28.44 22.44 5.42
CA ASP A 425 27.77 22.40 4.10
C ASP A 425 26.72 21.32 4.04
N ARG A 426 26.99 20.16 4.66
CA ARG A 426 26.02 19.04 4.78
C ARG A 426 24.78 19.46 5.56
N ARG A 427 24.95 20.05 6.74
CA ARG A 427 23.84 20.57 7.55
C ARG A 427 23.05 21.65 6.83
N ALA A 428 23.72 22.54 6.11
CA ALA A 428 23.05 23.58 5.33
C ALA A 428 22.18 23.00 4.21
N ALA A 429 22.69 21.97 3.50
CA ALA A 429 21.91 21.27 2.47
C ALA A 429 20.70 20.51 3.05
N GLU A 430 20.90 19.84 4.17
CA GLU A 430 19.88 19.10 4.90
C GLU A 430 18.76 20.04 5.43
N THR A 431 19.17 21.16 6.04
CA THR A 431 18.22 22.20 6.48
C THR A 431 17.44 22.79 5.32
N ALA A 432 18.10 23.08 4.19
CA ALA A 432 17.42 23.60 3.01
C ALA A 432 16.40 22.59 2.43
N MET A 433 16.77 21.31 2.38
CA MET A 433 15.88 20.23 1.96
C MET A 433 14.67 20.11 2.89
N HIS A 434 14.89 20.05 4.20
CA HIS A 434 13.79 19.93 5.18
C HIS A 434 12.86 21.15 5.11
N SER A 435 13.41 22.36 5.02
CA SER A 435 12.60 23.58 4.91
C SER A 435 11.77 23.59 3.63
N TRP A 436 12.33 23.15 2.51
CA TRP A 436 11.60 23.04 1.24
C TRP A 436 10.49 21.99 1.32
N LEU A 437 10.76 20.82 1.88
CA LEU A 437 9.77 19.74 2.06
C LEU A 437 8.60 20.18 2.94
N LEU A 438 8.89 20.84 4.08
CA LEU A 438 7.86 21.28 5.01
C LEU A 438 7.05 22.45 4.45
N HIS A 439 7.70 23.40 3.76
CA HIS A 439 7.00 24.50 3.07
C HIS A 439 6.07 23.97 1.96
N SER A 440 6.58 23.05 1.13
CA SER A 440 5.76 22.44 0.08
C SER A 440 4.62 21.60 0.64
N ALA A 441 4.84 20.90 1.76
CA ALA A 441 3.81 20.14 2.44
C ALA A 441 2.71 21.04 3.02
N GLU A 442 3.09 22.15 3.67
CA GLU A 442 2.17 23.17 4.15
C GLU A 442 1.35 23.78 2.99
N ALA A 443 2.02 24.23 1.92
CA ALA A 443 1.36 24.78 0.75
C ALA A 443 0.41 23.76 0.08
N GLY A 444 0.81 22.48 0.02
CA GLY A 444 -0.02 21.41 -0.49
C GLY A 444 -1.27 21.17 0.36
N GLY A 445 -1.12 21.14 1.68
CA GLY A 445 -2.23 21.01 2.62
C GLY A 445 -3.24 22.15 2.52
N CYS A 446 -2.74 23.39 2.43
CA CYS A 446 -3.57 24.60 2.27
C CYS A 446 -4.48 24.57 1.02
N CYS A 447 -4.11 23.83 -0.03
CA CYS A 447 -4.97 23.70 -1.22
C CYS A 447 -6.32 23.00 -0.95
N PHE A 448 -6.49 22.39 0.22
CA PHE A 448 -7.71 21.69 0.62
C PHE A 448 -8.55 22.44 1.67
N GLN A 449 -8.03 23.54 2.18
CA GLN A 449 -8.76 24.37 3.16
C GLN A 449 -9.97 25.05 2.52
N PRO A 450 -11.10 25.21 3.26
CA PRO A 450 -12.32 25.84 2.76
C PRO A 450 -12.14 27.31 2.31
N GLU A 451 -11.22 28.00 2.94
CA GLU A 451 -10.92 29.42 2.66
C GLU A 451 -10.14 29.66 1.36
N GLY A 452 -9.79 28.58 0.66
CA GLY A 452 -9.05 28.62 -0.60
C GLY A 452 -7.54 28.46 -0.41
N PRO A 453 -6.79 28.40 -1.52
CA PRO A 453 -5.35 28.16 -1.48
C PRO A 453 -4.58 29.25 -0.75
N CYS A 454 -3.50 28.88 -0.08
CA CYS A 454 -2.57 29.83 0.52
C CYS A 454 -2.10 30.91 -0.49
N SER A 455 -1.71 32.06 0.03
CA SER A 455 -1.27 33.22 -0.76
C SER A 455 -0.02 32.98 -1.63
N ASP A 456 0.67 31.87 -1.42
CA ASP A 456 1.85 31.47 -2.23
C ASP A 456 1.56 30.09 -2.88
N PRO A 457 1.00 30.07 -4.12
CA PRO A 457 0.63 28.84 -4.78
C PRO A 457 1.85 28.09 -5.30
N VAL A 458 2.39 27.15 -4.52
CA VAL A 458 3.41 26.18 -4.97
C VAL A 458 2.80 25.20 -5.98
N PHE A 459 1.48 24.99 -5.92
CA PHE A 459 0.74 24.07 -6.77
C PHE A 459 -0.38 24.77 -7.55
N ASP A 460 -0.44 24.48 -8.86
CA ASP A 460 -1.47 25.05 -9.74
C ASP A 460 -2.88 24.50 -9.48
N THR A 461 -2.98 23.30 -8.93
CA THR A 461 -4.26 22.61 -8.69
C THR A 461 -4.20 21.74 -7.43
N PRO A 462 -5.35 21.53 -6.74
CA PRO A 462 -5.42 20.56 -5.64
C PRO A 462 -5.01 19.14 -6.04
N ARG A 463 -5.23 18.76 -7.28
CA ARG A 463 -4.80 17.44 -7.80
C ARG A 463 -3.27 17.32 -7.85
N ALA A 464 -2.57 18.36 -8.28
CA ALA A 464 -1.10 18.40 -8.29
C ALA A 464 -0.56 18.38 -6.85
N ALA A 465 -1.18 19.13 -5.93
CA ALA A 465 -0.84 19.12 -4.51
C ALA A 465 -1.01 17.72 -3.90
N GLN A 466 -2.13 17.05 -4.14
CA GLN A 466 -2.36 15.69 -3.65
C GLN A 466 -1.31 14.72 -4.18
N ALA A 467 -1.06 14.72 -5.49
CA ALA A 467 -0.08 13.83 -6.10
C ALA A 467 1.33 14.02 -5.49
N TRP A 468 1.70 15.28 -5.21
CA TRP A 468 2.98 15.58 -4.58
C TRP A 468 3.02 15.14 -3.12
N LEU A 469 1.98 15.44 -2.32
CA LEU A 469 1.88 15.05 -0.92
C LEU A 469 1.96 13.53 -0.72
N GLU A 470 1.32 12.78 -1.60
CA GLU A 470 1.38 11.32 -1.59
C GLU A 470 2.77 10.81 -2.02
N ALA A 471 3.34 11.33 -3.09
CA ALA A 471 4.64 10.91 -3.63
C ALA A 471 5.80 11.23 -2.68
N GLU A 472 5.81 12.43 -2.07
CA GLU A 472 6.85 12.89 -1.15
C GLU A 472 6.57 12.53 0.31
N SER A 473 5.57 11.71 0.60
CA SER A 473 5.13 11.43 1.97
C SER A 473 6.23 10.92 2.90
N ALA A 474 7.10 10.05 2.43
CA ALA A 474 8.22 9.55 3.22
C ALA A 474 9.24 10.66 3.52
N ASN A 475 9.44 11.58 2.58
CA ASN A 475 10.41 12.66 2.70
C ASN A 475 9.92 13.78 3.63
N TRP A 476 8.68 14.30 3.41
CA TRP A 476 8.17 15.37 4.27
C TRP A 476 7.82 14.89 5.69
N LEU A 477 7.42 13.63 5.87
CA LEU A 477 7.22 13.08 7.22
C LEU A 477 8.54 12.96 7.98
N ALA A 478 9.61 12.53 7.33
CA ALA A 478 10.94 12.51 7.94
C ALA A 478 11.41 13.94 8.30
N ALA A 479 11.19 14.92 7.42
CA ALA A 479 11.49 16.31 7.72
C ALA A 479 10.67 16.85 8.91
N LEU A 480 9.40 16.44 9.05
CA LEU A 480 8.54 16.81 10.19
C LEU A 480 9.05 16.23 11.51
N ARG A 481 9.50 14.97 11.50
CA ARG A 481 10.14 14.33 12.67
C ARG A 481 11.38 15.09 13.10
N THR A 482 12.27 15.37 12.15
CA THR A 482 13.49 16.15 12.43
C THR A 482 13.14 17.55 12.96
N ALA A 483 12.14 18.22 12.39
CA ALA A 483 11.69 19.52 12.88
C ALA A 483 11.16 19.45 14.34
N ALA A 484 10.46 18.38 14.70
CA ALA A 484 10.00 18.16 16.07
C ALA A 484 11.18 17.91 17.03
N GLU A 485 12.15 17.08 16.63
CA GLU A 485 13.38 16.81 17.40
C GLU A 485 14.25 18.06 17.59
N ASP A 486 14.35 18.89 16.55
CA ASP A 486 15.08 20.17 16.58
C ASP A 486 14.35 21.28 17.37
N GLY A 487 13.15 21.03 17.90
CA GLY A 487 12.36 22.02 18.62
C GLY A 487 11.74 23.11 17.75
N ARG A 488 11.60 22.91 16.43
CA ARG A 488 10.93 23.83 15.48
C ARG A 488 9.41 23.73 15.61
N HIS A 489 8.91 23.90 16.83
CA HIS A 489 7.53 23.61 17.22
C HIS A 489 6.49 24.37 16.39
N THR A 490 6.72 25.67 16.12
CA THR A 490 5.81 26.48 15.30
C THR A 490 5.65 25.94 13.88
N GLU A 491 6.72 25.42 13.29
CA GLU A 491 6.70 24.86 11.94
C GLU A 491 5.97 23.52 11.92
N VAL A 492 6.20 22.66 12.92
CA VAL A 492 5.50 21.37 13.07
C VAL A 492 4.01 21.56 13.18
N VAL A 493 3.58 22.51 14.00
CA VAL A 493 2.17 22.87 14.19
C VAL A 493 1.55 23.36 12.90
N ARG A 494 2.19 24.31 12.21
CA ARG A 494 1.71 24.91 10.97
C ARG A 494 1.49 23.88 9.85
N VAL A 495 2.48 22.98 9.66
CA VAL A 495 2.37 21.90 8.68
C VAL A 495 1.23 20.95 9.02
N ALA A 496 1.12 20.51 10.27
CA ALA A 496 0.05 19.61 10.69
C ALA A 496 -1.36 20.24 10.58
N GLU A 497 -1.48 21.53 10.89
CA GLU A 497 -2.72 22.30 10.76
C GLU A 497 -3.16 22.39 9.30
N SER A 498 -2.25 22.66 8.37
CA SER A 498 -2.55 22.69 6.93
C SER A 498 -3.02 21.32 6.42
N MET A 499 -2.56 20.21 7.01
CA MET A 499 -2.90 18.84 6.62
C MET A 499 -4.28 18.37 7.07
N HIS A 500 -4.94 19.08 7.98
CA HIS A 500 -6.18 18.62 8.58
C HIS A 500 -7.25 18.26 7.53
N TRP A 501 -7.53 19.15 6.58
CA TRP A 501 -8.50 18.92 5.51
C TRP A 501 -8.04 17.90 4.45
N PHE A 502 -6.75 17.79 4.23
CA PHE A 502 -6.18 16.78 3.34
C PHE A 502 -6.26 15.38 3.95
N SER A 503 -6.15 15.25 5.26
CA SER A 503 -6.14 13.96 5.96
C SER A 503 -7.44 13.16 5.72
N ASP A 504 -8.58 13.81 5.60
CA ASP A 504 -9.86 13.17 5.28
C ASP A 504 -9.89 12.50 3.90
N ARG A 505 -9.14 13.04 2.94
CA ARG A 505 -9.03 12.47 1.58
C ARG A 505 -8.10 11.27 1.52
N TRP A 506 -7.12 11.22 2.41
CA TRP A 506 -6.11 10.17 2.47
C TRP A 506 -6.08 9.47 3.84
N MET A 507 -7.26 9.22 4.38
CA MET A 507 -7.50 8.70 5.73
C MET A 507 -6.69 7.41 6.04
N TYR A 508 -6.49 6.55 5.03
CA TYR A 508 -5.85 5.25 5.20
C TYR A 508 -4.33 5.23 4.96
N TRP A 509 -3.66 6.39 4.95
CA TRP A 509 -2.20 6.48 4.83
C TRP A 509 -1.44 5.80 5.99
N GLY A 510 -2.06 5.75 7.19
CA GLY A 510 -1.48 5.04 8.36
C GLY A 510 -0.55 5.88 9.24
N HIS A 511 -0.21 7.13 8.87
CA HIS A 511 0.71 7.97 9.63
C HIS A 511 0.07 9.24 10.25
N TRP A 512 -1.22 9.45 10.08
CA TRP A 512 -1.88 10.65 10.62
C TRP A 512 -1.80 10.76 12.14
N HIS A 513 -1.88 9.63 12.85
CA HIS A 513 -1.72 9.61 14.30
C HIS A 513 -0.33 10.08 14.75
N GLU A 514 0.70 9.86 13.94
CA GLU A 514 2.06 10.33 14.20
C GLU A 514 2.17 11.83 13.91
N VAL A 515 1.69 12.30 12.75
CA VAL A 515 1.69 13.72 12.38
C VAL A 515 1.01 14.56 13.46
N PHE A 516 -0.21 14.16 13.87
CA PHE A 516 -0.95 14.90 14.89
C PHE A 516 -0.44 14.67 16.30
N GLY A 517 0.23 13.56 16.58
CA GLY A 517 0.95 13.33 17.82
C GLY A 517 2.16 14.28 17.99
N LEU A 518 2.97 14.42 16.94
CA LEU A 518 4.11 15.36 16.91
C LEU A 518 3.64 16.80 17.07
N SER A 519 2.57 17.19 16.37
CA SER A 519 2.06 18.56 16.43
C SER A 519 1.40 18.89 17.78
N ARG A 520 0.70 17.95 18.41
CA ARG A 520 0.21 18.11 19.78
C ARG A 520 1.35 18.34 20.76
N ALA A 521 2.41 17.51 20.68
CA ALA A 521 3.57 17.69 21.54
C ALA A 521 4.25 19.05 21.31
N ALA A 522 4.32 19.50 20.05
CA ALA A 522 4.86 20.81 19.69
C ALA A 522 3.98 21.96 20.25
N ALA A 523 2.66 21.85 20.13
CA ALA A 523 1.72 22.84 20.70
C ALA A 523 1.85 22.92 22.24
N HIS A 524 1.97 21.77 22.91
CA HIS A 524 2.27 21.70 24.34
C HIS A 524 3.56 22.43 24.70
N ALA A 525 4.64 22.22 23.95
CA ALA A 525 5.93 22.86 24.17
C ALA A 525 5.88 24.39 23.95
N LEU A 526 4.99 24.89 23.08
CA LEU A 526 4.72 26.31 22.88
C LEU A 526 3.92 26.93 24.05
N GLY A 527 3.29 26.13 24.90
CA GLY A 527 2.50 26.59 26.05
C GLY A 527 1.13 27.16 25.66
N ASP A 528 0.68 26.94 24.42
CA ASP A 528 -0.62 27.38 23.92
C ASP A 528 -1.67 26.28 24.07
N ARG A 529 -2.54 26.43 25.09
CA ARG A 529 -3.55 25.41 25.42
C ARG A 529 -4.64 25.28 24.37
N ALA A 530 -5.02 26.38 23.70
CA ALA A 530 -6.03 26.31 22.66
C ALA A 530 -5.50 25.57 21.44
N LEU A 531 -4.25 25.83 21.06
CA LEU A 531 -3.55 25.13 19.99
C LEU A 531 -3.33 23.65 20.33
N GLU A 532 -2.95 23.35 21.58
CA GLU A 532 -2.79 21.96 22.05
C GLU A 532 -4.13 21.20 21.99
N ALA A 533 -5.24 21.84 22.36
CA ALA A 533 -6.58 21.27 22.26
C ALA A 533 -6.98 20.96 20.81
N ALA A 534 -6.68 21.87 19.86
CA ALA A 534 -6.94 21.66 18.44
C ALA A 534 -6.19 20.43 17.91
N HIS A 535 -4.87 20.34 18.18
CA HIS A 535 -4.06 19.23 17.72
C HIS A 535 -4.33 17.92 18.47
N ALA A 536 -4.79 17.97 19.73
CA ALA A 536 -5.33 16.82 20.44
C ALA A 536 -6.63 16.31 19.78
N SER A 537 -7.50 17.21 19.32
CA SER A 537 -8.71 16.86 18.58
C SER A 537 -8.40 16.18 17.25
N TYR A 538 -7.41 16.66 16.49
CA TYR A 538 -6.92 16.00 15.25
C TYR A 538 -6.34 14.63 15.55
N LEU A 539 -5.61 14.49 16.66
CA LEU A 539 -5.08 13.19 17.08
C LEU A 539 -6.22 12.23 17.48
N ALA A 540 -7.25 12.69 18.18
CA ALA A 540 -8.42 11.88 18.50
C ALA A 540 -9.16 11.42 17.24
N TRP A 541 -9.32 12.31 16.25
CA TRP A 541 -9.81 11.95 14.92
C TRP A 541 -8.98 10.82 14.29
N ALA A 542 -7.66 10.96 14.26
CA ALA A 542 -6.76 9.95 13.68
C ALA A 542 -6.87 8.61 14.41
N GLN A 543 -6.91 8.61 15.75
CA GLN A 543 -7.06 7.40 16.55
C GLN A 543 -8.39 6.69 16.29
N TYR A 544 -9.48 7.45 16.16
CA TYR A 544 -10.80 6.86 15.93
C TYR A 544 -11.01 6.41 14.49
N TYR A 545 -10.90 7.33 13.53
CA TYR A 545 -11.27 7.06 12.14
C TYR A 545 -10.19 6.33 11.35
N CYS A 546 -8.91 6.63 11.59
CA CYS A 546 -7.82 6.01 10.86
C CYS A 546 -7.36 4.70 11.50
N MET A 547 -7.24 4.67 12.85
CA MET A 547 -6.63 3.55 13.58
C MET A 547 -7.65 2.62 14.23
N ASN A 548 -8.94 2.97 14.27
CA ASN A 548 -10.00 2.23 14.97
C ASN A 548 -9.68 1.96 16.45
N ARG A 549 -9.16 2.99 17.13
CA ARG A 549 -8.80 2.95 18.57
C ARG A 549 -9.73 3.86 19.38
N PRO A 550 -11.00 3.45 19.60
CA PRO A 550 -11.99 4.34 20.23
C PRO A 550 -11.69 4.64 21.70
N HIS A 551 -10.98 3.76 22.43
CA HIS A 551 -10.60 4.02 23.83
C HIS A 551 -9.57 5.15 23.94
N GLU A 552 -8.52 5.09 23.13
CA GLU A 552 -7.47 6.11 23.06
C GLU A 552 -8.04 7.43 22.53
N ALA A 553 -8.87 7.36 21.50
CA ALA A 553 -9.52 8.53 20.93
C ALA A 553 -10.39 9.27 21.96
N LEU A 554 -11.20 8.52 22.75
CA LEU A 554 -12.04 9.11 23.79
C LEU A 554 -11.21 9.82 24.86
N ALA A 555 -10.15 9.15 25.36
CA ALA A 555 -9.29 9.73 26.39
C ALA A 555 -8.61 11.02 25.91
N ILE A 556 -8.09 11.02 24.67
CA ILE A 556 -7.46 12.23 24.08
C ILE A 556 -8.48 13.34 23.87
N ALA A 557 -9.69 13.02 23.40
CA ALA A 557 -10.74 14.00 23.17
C ALA A 557 -11.27 14.60 24.49
N GLU A 558 -11.40 13.81 25.56
CA GLU A 558 -11.76 14.29 26.90
C GLU A 558 -10.70 15.27 27.44
N GLU A 559 -9.41 14.95 27.26
CA GLU A 559 -8.31 15.84 27.61
C GLU A 559 -8.34 17.14 26.77
N ALA A 560 -8.66 17.02 25.46
CA ALA A 560 -8.80 18.18 24.57
C ALA A 560 -9.94 19.10 25.01
N ILE A 561 -11.06 18.57 25.50
CA ILE A 561 -12.17 19.37 26.09
C ILE A 561 -11.66 20.19 27.28
N GLU A 562 -10.90 19.57 28.19
CA GLU A 562 -10.34 20.26 29.36
C GLU A 562 -9.35 21.36 28.96
N LEU A 563 -8.47 21.07 28.01
CA LEU A 563 -7.48 22.04 27.48
C LEU A 563 -8.16 23.22 26.82
N ALA A 564 -9.17 22.98 25.99
CA ALA A 564 -9.95 24.02 25.31
C ALA A 564 -10.72 24.88 26.32
N HIS A 565 -11.34 24.28 27.32
CA HIS A 565 -12.04 24.98 28.41
C HIS A 565 -11.07 25.87 29.18
N LEU A 566 -9.91 25.37 29.59
CA LEU A 566 -8.88 26.14 30.28
C LEU A 566 -8.26 27.24 29.41
N GLY A 567 -8.19 27.02 28.10
CA GLY A 567 -7.76 28.04 27.11
C GLY A 567 -8.81 29.08 26.76
N GLY A 568 -10.05 28.86 27.17
CA GLY A 568 -11.20 29.75 26.86
C GLY A 568 -11.69 29.66 25.43
N ASP A 569 -11.27 28.63 24.69
CA ASP A 569 -11.65 28.42 23.27
C ASP A 569 -12.86 27.48 23.15
N ARG A 570 -14.04 28.10 23.08
CA ARG A 570 -15.32 27.37 22.97
C ARG A 570 -15.47 26.60 21.65
N LEU A 571 -14.81 27.05 20.58
CA LEU A 571 -14.90 26.39 19.30
C LEU A 571 -14.08 25.06 19.33
N GLN A 572 -12.88 25.10 19.87
CA GLN A 572 -12.10 23.90 20.09
C GLN A 572 -12.75 22.95 21.11
N GLU A 573 -13.39 23.48 22.16
CA GLU A 573 -14.20 22.67 23.09
C GLU A 573 -15.33 21.92 22.36
N ALA A 574 -15.99 22.59 21.40
CA ALA A 574 -17.05 21.98 20.60
C ALA A 574 -16.53 20.86 19.69
N TRP A 575 -15.39 21.06 18.99
CA TRP A 575 -14.77 20.03 18.16
C TRP A 575 -14.28 18.84 18.99
N ALA A 576 -13.63 19.07 20.12
CA ALA A 576 -13.19 18.02 21.02
C ALA A 576 -14.38 17.18 21.53
N ALA A 577 -15.49 17.81 21.93
CA ALA A 577 -16.72 17.14 22.34
C ALA A 577 -17.34 16.31 21.20
N PHE A 578 -17.27 16.78 19.96
CA PHE A 578 -17.69 16.02 18.78
C PHE A 578 -16.89 14.73 18.59
N TYR A 579 -15.56 14.79 18.65
CA TYR A 579 -14.72 13.60 18.51
C TYR A 579 -14.87 12.65 19.72
N ALA A 580 -15.08 13.19 20.93
CA ALA A 580 -15.39 12.36 22.10
C ALA A 580 -16.74 11.64 21.93
N ALA A 581 -17.76 12.30 21.39
CA ALA A 581 -19.06 11.69 21.09
C ALA A 581 -18.91 10.55 20.07
N ALA A 582 -18.19 10.78 18.98
CA ALA A 582 -17.93 9.76 17.97
C ALA A 582 -17.22 8.53 18.55
N ALA A 583 -16.17 8.74 19.37
CA ALA A 583 -15.45 7.67 20.04
C ALA A 583 -16.35 6.91 21.05
N ALA A 584 -17.21 7.63 21.80
CA ALA A 584 -18.18 7.04 22.74
C ALA A 584 -19.23 6.16 22.01
N VAL A 585 -19.68 6.54 20.81
CA VAL A 585 -20.52 5.69 19.94
C VAL A 585 -19.78 4.39 19.60
N GLY A 586 -18.52 4.47 19.19
CA GLY A 586 -17.68 3.32 18.90
C GLY A 586 -17.53 2.35 20.08
N LEU A 587 -17.54 2.87 21.30
CA LEU A 587 -17.48 2.12 22.56
C LEU A 587 -18.86 1.65 23.07
N ARG A 588 -19.96 1.95 22.35
CA ARG A 588 -21.33 1.69 22.79
C ARG A 588 -21.71 2.39 24.12
N ARG A 589 -21.04 3.49 24.45
CA ARG A 589 -21.37 4.36 25.59
C ARG A 589 -22.40 5.41 25.16
N LEU A 590 -23.58 4.94 24.74
CA LEU A 590 -24.55 5.76 23.97
C LEU A 590 -25.09 6.96 24.74
N SER A 591 -25.39 6.83 26.04
CA SER A 591 -25.84 7.97 26.85
C SER A 591 -24.78 9.08 26.93
N ALA A 592 -23.51 8.71 27.16
CA ALA A 592 -22.42 9.69 27.18
C ALA A 592 -22.21 10.32 25.78
N ALA A 593 -22.35 9.54 24.71
CA ALA A 593 -22.27 10.04 23.34
C ALA A 593 -23.34 11.09 23.03
N ILE A 594 -24.59 10.86 23.46
CA ILE A 594 -25.70 11.81 23.32
C ILE A 594 -25.40 13.11 24.08
N ASP A 595 -24.93 13.01 25.33
CA ASP A 595 -24.63 14.20 26.13
C ASP A 595 -23.50 15.04 25.53
N LEU A 596 -22.41 14.34 25.07
CA LEU A 596 -21.27 14.98 24.42
C LEU A 596 -21.66 15.62 23.07
N ALA A 597 -22.43 14.94 22.24
CA ALA A 597 -22.87 15.45 20.94
C ALA A 597 -23.83 16.66 21.11
N ARG A 598 -24.73 16.62 22.09
CA ARG A 598 -25.61 17.76 22.43
C ARG A 598 -24.81 18.96 22.90
N ARG A 599 -23.87 18.75 23.83
CA ARG A 599 -22.94 19.81 24.29
C ARG A 599 -22.16 20.42 23.11
N SER A 600 -21.63 19.59 22.24
CA SER A 600 -20.92 20.04 21.02
C SER A 600 -21.83 20.93 20.15
N ALA A 601 -23.05 20.48 19.84
CA ALA A 601 -24.00 21.22 19.01
C ALA A 601 -24.40 22.55 19.61
N GLU A 602 -24.55 22.62 20.94
CA GLU A 602 -24.86 23.87 21.71
C GLU A 602 -23.66 24.82 21.65
N LEU A 603 -22.44 24.35 21.82
CA LEU A 603 -21.23 25.17 21.75
C LEU A 603 -21.03 25.75 20.36
N PHE A 604 -21.20 24.93 19.28
CA PHE A 604 -21.15 25.43 17.91
C PHE A 604 -22.23 26.45 17.61
N ALA A 605 -23.46 26.23 18.13
CA ALA A 605 -24.54 27.19 17.97
C ALA A 605 -24.21 28.51 18.65
N ALA A 606 -23.66 28.50 19.88
CA ALA A 606 -23.22 29.67 20.60
C ALA A 606 -22.06 30.42 19.93
N ALA A 607 -21.16 29.68 19.25
CA ALA A 607 -20.06 30.26 18.48
C ALA A 607 -20.50 30.79 17.11
N GLY A 608 -21.72 30.48 16.65
CA GLY A 608 -22.21 30.84 15.30
C GLY A 608 -21.51 30.00 14.21
N ASP A 609 -20.89 28.87 14.56
CA ASP A 609 -20.22 28.01 13.63
C ASP A 609 -21.23 27.20 12.81
N ARG A 610 -21.17 27.38 11.49
CA ARG A 610 -22.11 26.76 10.55
C ARG A 610 -21.68 25.37 10.06
N GLU A 611 -20.42 25.01 10.23
CA GLU A 611 -19.86 23.76 9.79
C GLU A 611 -19.91 22.67 10.86
N GLY A 612 -19.49 22.98 12.07
CA GLY A 612 -19.43 22.02 13.17
C GLY A 612 -20.79 21.63 13.71
N ARG A 613 -21.75 22.60 13.75
CA ARG A 613 -23.10 22.36 14.31
C ARG A 613 -23.85 21.22 13.60
N PRO A 614 -23.94 21.16 12.25
CA PRO A 614 -24.54 20.02 11.55
C PRO A 614 -23.81 18.71 11.82
N GLN A 615 -22.48 18.71 11.92
CA GLN A 615 -21.68 17.53 12.22
C GLN A 615 -21.98 16.96 13.61
N ALA A 616 -22.05 17.83 14.62
CA ALA A 616 -22.40 17.45 15.98
C ALA A 616 -23.81 16.85 16.07
N LEU A 617 -24.78 17.45 15.36
CA LEU A 617 -26.14 16.93 15.28
C LEU A 617 -26.23 15.59 14.53
N LEU A 618 -25.40 15.36 13.51
CA LEU A 618 -25.27 14.05 12.86
C LEU A 618 -24.78 12.98 13.84
N ALA A 619 -23.77 13.32 14.66
CA ALA A 619 -23.27 12.42 15.69
C ALA A 619 -24.33 12.13 16.76
N LEU A 620 -25.11 13.16 17.15
CA LEU A 620 -26.24 13.02 18.07
C LEU A 620 -27.29 12.05 17.50
N ALA A 621 -27.72 12.27 16.27
CA ALA A 621 -28.72 11.42 15.62
C ALA A 621 -28.25 9.95 15.48
N GLY A 622 -26.98 9.75 15.17
CA GLY A 622 -26.39 8.41 15.14
C GLY A 622 -26.41 7.74 16.52
N ALA A 623 -26.10 8.46 17.59
CA ALA A 623 -26.15 7.94 18.96
C ALA A 623 -27.59 7.63 19.40
N GLU A 624 -28.57 8.50 19.09
CA GLU A 624 -30.01 8.29 19.33
C GLU A 624 -30.52 7.04 18.59
N TYR A 625 -30.15 6.88 17.32
CA TYR A 625 -30.49 5.70 16.53
C TYR A 625 -29.95 4.40 17.16
N TYR A 626 -28.67 4.38 17.54
CA TYR A 626 -28.08 3.19 18.16
C TYR A 626 -28.61 2.92 19.57
N GLN A 627 -29.18 3.94 20.25
CA GLN A 627 -29.88 3.76 21.51
C GLN A 627 -31.30 3.18 21.33
N GLY A 628 -31.80 3.10 20.10
CA GLY A 628 -33.15 2.63 19.76
C GLY A 628 -34.18 3.76 19.65
N GLU A 629 -33.75 5.02 19.74
CA GLU A 629 -34.62 6.21 19.70
C GLU A 629 -34.75 6.76 18.27
N ALA A 630 -35.13 5.89 17.32
CA ALA A 630 -35.18 6.23 15.89
C ALA A 630 -36.07 7.46 15.58
N THR A 631 -37.14 7.71 16.36
CA THR A 631 -38.00 8.91 16.19
C THR A 631 -37.24 10.18 16.54
N ALA A 632 -36.45 10.18 17.61
CA ALA A 632 -35.61 11.31 18.00
C ALA A 632 -34.55 11.58 16.94
N ALA A 633 -33.88 10.51 16.47
CA ALA A 633 -32.89 10.58 15.41
C ALA A 633 -33.43 11.24 14.13
N VAL A 634 -34.67 10.87 13.69
CA VAL A 634 -35.32 11.52 12.53
C VAL A 634 -35.54 13.02 12.78
N ALA A 635 -36.00 13.41 13.96
CA ALA A 635 -36.24 14.82 14.29
C ALA A 635 -34.91 15.63 14.31
N THR A 636 -33.86 15.06 14.86
CA THR A 636 -32.50 15.64 14.86
C THR A 636 -31.98 15.82 13.43
N LEU A 637 -32.17 14.81 12.56
CA LEU A 637 -31.75 14.84 11.16
C LEU A 637 -32.58 15.82 10.32
N ASP A 638 -33.85 15.97 10.60
CA ASP A 638 -34.67 17.04 10.00
C ASP A 638 -34.16 18.44 10.35
N THR A 639 -33.65 18.60 11.58
CA THR A 639 -32.98 19.84 11.99
C THR A 639 -31.69 20.05 11.19
N VAL A 640 -30.86 19.00 11.00
CA VAL A 640 -29.65 19.10 10.18
C VAL A 640 -29.98 19.49 8.75
N ILE A 641 -30.95 18.82 8.12
CA ILE A 641 -31.37 19.11 6.74
C ILE A 641 -31.87 20.56 6.64
N GLY A 642 -32.63 21.05 7.63
CA GLY A 642 -33.09 22.44 7.73
C GLY A 642 -31.92 23.43 7.76
N LEU A 643 -30.90 23.17 8.59
CA LEU A 643 -29.71 24.01 8.69
C LEU A 643 -28.89 24.06 7.37
N LEU A 644 -28.85 22.95 6.63
CA LEU A 644 -28.11 22.87 5.38
C LEU A 644 -28.86 23.45 4.18
N THR A 645 -30.20 23.57 4.26
CA THR A 645 -31.04 24.13 3.20
C THR A 645 -31.29 25.63 3.33
N ASP A 646 -31.18 26.17 4.53
CA ASP A 646 -31.33 27.62 4.77
C ASP A 646 -30.01 28.36 4.50
N PRO A 647 -29.95 29.27 3.51
CA PRO A 647 -28.74 30.03 3.20
C PRO A 647 -28.18 30.85 4.38
N ALA A 648 -29.00 31.16 5.37
CA ALA A 648 -28.57 31.88 6.56
C ALA A 648 -27.76 31.04 7.53
N THR A 649 -27.94 29.70 7.51
CA THR A 649 -27.33 28.75 8.44
C THR A 649 -26.44 27.73 7.77
N ALA A 650 -26.55 27.56 6.45
CA ALA A 650 -25.71 26.62 5.69
C ALA A 650 -24.22 27.00 5.75
N PRO A 651 -23.31 26.02 5.74
CA PRO A 651 -21.88 26.25 5.54
C PRO A 651 -21.61 27.05 4.27
N ALA A 652 -20.55 27.86 4.29
CA ALA A 652 -20.17 28.68 3.14
C ALA A 652 -19.67 27.82 1.95
N THR A 653 -19.14 26.64 2.20
CA THR A 653 -18.54 25.76 1.22
C THR A 653 -19.56 24.75 0.67
N PRO A 654 -19.98 24.84 -0.62
CA PRO A 654 -21.02 23.98 -1.18
C PRO A 654 -20.68 22.48 -1.09
N HIS A 655 -19.42 22.12 -1.20
CA HIS A 655 -18.98 20.74 -1.08
C HIS A 655 -19.26 20.15 0.31
N ILE A 656 -19.04 20.94 1.38
CA ILE A 656 -19.33 20.53 2.76
C ILE A 656 -20.83 20.36 2.95
N VAL A 657 -21.65 21.27 2.39
CA VAL A 657 -23.11 21.15 2.42
C VAL A 657 -23.57 19.86 1.78
N ASP A 658 -23.14 19.57 0.56
CA ASP A 658 -23.54 18.37 -0.18
C ASP A 658 -23.08 17.08 0.51
N PHE A 659 -21.86 17.07 1.04
CA PHE A 659 -21.30 15.92 1.77
C PHE A 659 -22.08 15.64 3.08
N THR A 660 -22.34 16.68 3.87
CA THR A 660 -23.09 16.57 5.12
C THR A 660 -24.55 16.20 4.87
N MET A 661 -25.15 16.74 3.81
CA MET A 661 -26.52 16.41 3.39
C MET A 661 -26.64 14.92 2.98
N ALA A 662 -25.69 14.40 2.22
CA ALA A 662 -25.70 12.98 1.83
C ALA A 662 -25.63 12.04 3.04
N ASN A 663 -24.82 12.38 4.05
CA ASN A 663 -24.75 11.65 5.31
C ASN A 663 -26.05 11.77 6.12
N ALA A 664 -26.61 12.96 6.23
CA ALA A 664 -27.88 13.22 6.95
C ALA A 664 -29.05 12.41 6.34
N LEU A 665 -29.18 12.44 5.03
CA LEU A 665 -30.20 11.69 4.32
C LEU A 665 -30.04 10.18 4.47
N SER A 666 -28.80 9.68 4.42
CA SER A 666 -28.51 8.25 4.62
C SER A 666 -28.85 7.78 6.03
N GLN A 667 -28.47 8.54 7.07
CA GLN A 667 -28.81 8.20 8.46
C GLN A 667 -30.32 8.34 8.72
N LYS A 668 -30.98 9.35 8.13
CA LYS A 668 -32.43 9.51 8.21
C LYS A 668 -33.15 8.34 7.59
N ALA A 669 -32.72 7.87 6.43
CA ALA A 669 -33.29 6.72 5.76
C ALA A 669 -33.12 5.44 6.59
N GLU A 670 -31.97 5.25 7.24
CA GLU A 670 -31.75 4.12 8.15
C GLU A 670 -32.69 4.17 9.36
N SER A 671 -32.86 5.35 9.95
CA SER A 671 -33.82 5.56 11.05
C SER A 671 -35.28 5.35 10.63
N LEU A 672 -35.63 5.74 9.40
CA LEU A 672 -36.96 5.51 8.83
C LEU A 672 -37.26 4.03 8.60
N LEU A 673 -36.26 3.25 8.17
CA LEU A 673 -36.38 1.79 8.07
C LEU A 673 -36.65 1.14 9.43
N ALA A 674 -35.97 1.60 10.48
CA ALA A 674 -36.21 1.12 11.84
C ALA A 674 -37.62 1.49 12.36
N LEU A 675 -38.25 2.51 11.79
CA LEU A 675 -39.63 2.93 12.09
C LEU A 675 -40.68 2.31 11.17
N ASP A 676 -40.32 1.29 10.37
CA ASP A 676 -41.20 0.62 9.39
C ASP A 676 -41.79 1.58 8.33
N ARG A 677 -40.95 2.53 7.86
CA ARG A 677 -41.30 3.54 6.83
C ARG A 677 -40.43 3.37 5.59
N PRO A 678 -40.50 2.25 4.87
CA PRO A 678 -39.59 1.94 3.79
C PRO A 678 -39.72 2.83 2.55
N ASP A 679 -40.93 3.37 2.26
CA ASP A 679 -41.14 4.33 1.14
C ASP A 679 -40.37 5.63 1.35
N ASP A 680 -40.41 6.16 2.57
CA ASP A 680 -39.70 7.40 2.93
C ASP A 680 -38.19 7.14 2.93
N ALA A 681 -37.76 5.99 3.40
CA ALA A 681 -36.36 5.59 3.43
C ALA A 681 -35.79 5.43 2.01
N GLU A 682 -36.53 4.80 1.09
CA GLU A 682 -36.10 4.65 -0.31
C GLU A 682 -35.85 6.01 -0.97
N ARG A 683 -36.78 6.97 -0.78
CA ARG A 683 -36.60 8.33 -1.29
C ARG A 683 -35.37 9.02 -0.73
N ALA A 684 -35.17 8.97 0.57
CA ALA A 684 -34.02 9.59 1.21
C ALA A 684 -32.68 8.99 0.77
N TYR A 685 -32.62 7.65 0.60
CA TYR A 685 -31.42 7.01 0.03
C TYR A 685 -31.19 7.37 -1.44
N SER A 686 -32.25 7.51 -2.24
CA SER A 686 -32.16 7.93 -3.64
C SER A 686 -31.56 9.34 -3.75
N ASP A 687 -32.01 10.25 -2.88
CA ASP A 687 -31.46 11.62 -2.82
C ASP A 687 -30.00 11.64 -2.36
N ALA A 688 -29.67 10.87 -1.32
CA ALA A 688 -28.29 10.72 -0.83
C ALA A 688 -27.36 10.16 -1.92
N ARG A 689 -27.84 9.19 -2.69
CA ARG A 689 -27.10 8.59 -3.79
C ARG A 689 -26.82 9.58 -4.92
N SER A 690 -27.82 10.42 -5.25
CA SER A 690 -27.69 11.48 -6.25
C SER A 690 -26.62 12.50 -5.84
N LEU A 691 -26.56 12.87 -4.55
CA LEU A 691 -25.52 13.71 -3.97
C LEU A 691 -24.14 13.05 -4.04
N GLY A 692 -24.02 11.78 -3.63
CA GLY A 692 -22.77 11.03 -3.71
C GLY A 692 -22.22 10.91 -5.12
N THR A 693 -23.11 10.82 -6.12
CA THR A 693 -22.73 10.80 -7.56
C THR A 693 -22.19 12.16 -8.01
N ARG A 694 -22.84 13.27 -7.63
CA ARG A 694 -22.36 14.62 -7.94
C ARG A 694 -21.00 14.92 -7.31
N LEU A 695 -20.79 14.46 -6.09
CA LEU A 695 -19.54 14.62 -5.35
C LEU A 695 -18.41 13.73 -5.88
N GLY A 696 -18.72 12.69 -6.65
CA GLY A 696 -17.73 11.71 -7.11
C GLY A 696 -17.14 10.89 -5.96
N VAL A 697 -17.87 10.66 -4.87
CA VAL A 697 -17.40 9.95 -3.68
C VAL A 697 -18.01 8.54 -3.63
N PRO A 698 -17.28 7.49 -4.07
CA PRO A 698 -17.80 6.11 -4.16
C PRO A 698 -18.29 5.55 -2.82
N MET A 699 -17.67 5.97 -1.71
CA MET A 699 -18.08 5.54 -0.36
C MET A 699 -19.52 5.98 -0.03
N LEU A 700 -19.88 7.25 -0.27
CA LEU A 700 -21.23 7.76 -0.03
C LEU A 700 -22.26 7.06 -0.92
N GLN A 701 -21.88 6.81 -2.19
CA GLN A 701 -22.73 6.07 -3.12
C GLN A 701 -22.98 4.62 -2.64
N ALA A 702 -21.93 3.95 -2.14
CA ALA A 702 -22.04 2.58 -1.62
C ALA A 702 -22.95 2.50 -0.39
N ILE A 703 -22.81 3.47 0.55
CA ILE A 703 -23.67 3.57 1.75
C ILE A 703 -25.13 3.69 1.33
N ALA A 704 -25.43 4.67 0.47
CA ALA A 704 -26.77 4.97 0.05
C ALA A 704 -27.38 3.83 -0.79
N ALA A 705 -26.62 3.21 -1.70
CA ALA A 705 -27.08 2.09 -2.52
C ALA A 705 -27.41 0.85 -1.68
N LEU A 706 -26.58 0.53 -0.68
CA LEU A 706 -26.82 -0.62 0.20
C LEU A 706 -28.09 -0.41 1.06
N GLY A 707 -28.27 0.79 1.62
CA GLY A 707 -29.46 1.14 2.35
C GLY A 707 -30.71 1.16 1.46
N GLN A 708 -30.62 1.72 0.25
CA GLN A 708 -31.71 1.71 -0.74
C GLN A 708 -32.13 0.28 -1.13
N ALA A 709 -31.17 -0.62 -1.29
CA ALA A 709 -31.48 -2.04 -1.56
C ALA A 709 -32.30 -2.66 -0.42
N ARG A 710 -31.99 -2.35 0.85
CA ARG A 710 -32.77 -2.80 2.00
C ARG A 710 -34.19 -2.21 2.00
N ALA A 711 -34.33 -0.91 1.71
CA ALA A 711 -35.64 -0.26 1.62
C ALA A 711 -36.50 -0.87 0.51
N LEU A 712 -35.95 -1.09 -0.69
CA LEU A 712 -36.64 -1.75 -1.80
C LEU A 712 -37.06 -3.17 -1.45
N ASN A 713 -36.21 -3.92 -0.76
CA ASN A 713 -36.57 -5.29 -0.32
C ASN A 713 -37.72 -5.26 0.70
N ALA A 714 -37.71 -4.27 1.61
CA ALA A 714 -38.83 -4.09 2.57
C ALA A 714 -40.14 -3.73 1.87
N LEU A 715 -40.11 -2.99 0.76
CA LEU A 715 -41.24 -2.66 -0.09
C LEU A 715 -41.73 -3.85 -0.96
N GLY A 716 -40.98 -4.95 -0.97
CA GLY A 716 -41.29 -6.11 -1.80
C GLY A 716 -40.79 -5.99 -3.26
N ASP A 717 -40.13 -4.92 -3.64
CA ASP A 717 -39.53 -4.73 -4.97
C ASP A 717 -38.20 -5.48 -5.06
N ARG A 718 -38.30 -6.77 -5.13
CA ARG A 718 -37.15 -7.69 -5.08
C ARG A 718 -36.22 -7.55 -6.29
N GLU A 719 -36.77 -7.23 -7.45
CA GLU A 719 -35.97 -7.09 -8.67
C GLU A 719 -35.02 -5.88 -8.57
N ARG A 720 -35.57 -4.70 -8.20
CA ARG A 720 -34.77 -3.51 -7.99
C ARG A 720 -33.82 -3.65 -6.81
N ALA A 721 -34.23 -4.30 -5.72
CA ALA A 721 -33.37 -4.57 -4.57
C ALA A 721 -32.12 -5.39 -4.97
N LEU A 722 -32.30 -6.46 -5.76
CA LEU A 722 -31.19 -7.29 -6.24
C LEU A 722 -30.27 -6.54 -7.23
N ALA A 723 -30.82 -5.67 -8.06
CA ALA A 723 -30.00 -4.82 -8.94
C ALA A 723 -29.16 -3.83 -8.12
N THR A 724 -29.79 -3.15 -7.18
CA THR A 724 -29.16 -2.11 -6.36
C THR A 724 -28.09 -2.67 -5.40
N VAL A 725 -28.29 -3.87 -4.82
CA VAL A 725 -27.25 -4.50 -3.98
C VAL A 725 -26.01 -4.92 -4.79
N ARG A 726 -26.20 -5.35 -6.05
CA ARG A 726 -25.04 -5.65 -6.93
C ARG A 726 -24.24 -4.39 -7.26
N GLU A 727 -24.93 -3.29 -7.47
CA GLU A 727 -24.29 -2.00 -7.68
C GLU A 727 -23.57 -1.51 -6.40
N ALA A 728 -24.18 -1.68 -5.23
CA ALA A 728 -23.55 -1.39 -3.96
C ALA A 728 -22.23 -2.18 -3.75
N ILE A 729 -22.19 -3.45 -4.19
CA ILE A 729 -20.95 -4.26 -4.17
C ILE A 729 -19.87 -3.61 -5.04
N ALA A 730 -20.19 -3.22 -6.27
CA ALA A 730 -19.22 -2.58 -7.17
C ALA A 730 -18.73 -1.23 -6.64
N LEU A 731 -19.62 -0.41 -6.08
CA LEU A 731 -19.28 0.88 -5.46
C LEU A 731 -18.42 0.71 -4.20
N ALA A 732 -18.74 -0.27 -3.34
CA ALA A 732 -17.94 -0.58 -2.16
C ALA A 732 -16.55 -1.08 -2.55
N GLU A 733 -16.43 -1.85 -3.63
CA GLU A 733 -15.15 -2.28 -4.20
C GLU A 733 -14.33 -1.08 -4.71
N ALA A 734 -14.95 -0.20 -5.47
CA ALA A 734 -14.31 1.04 -5.97
C ALA A 734 -13.88 1.98 -4.82
N ALA A 735 -14.63 1.99 -3.72
CA ALA A 735 -14.30 2.75 -2.51
C ALA A 735 -13.24 2.06 -1.62
N GLY A 736 -12.84 0.81 -1.90
CA GLY A 736 -12.02 0.00 -1.00
C GLY A 736 -12.73 -0.41 0.30
N ASP A 737 -14.08 -0.31 0.38
CA ASP A 737 -14.87 -0.63 1.56
C ASP A 737 -15.21 -2.12 1.63
N THR A 738 -14.27 -2.91 2.14
CA THR A 738 -14.43 -4.37 2.26
C THR A 738 -15.53 -4.79 3.23
N ALA A 739 -15.82 -4.00 4.27
CA ALA A 739 -16.90 -4.34 5.23
C ALA A 739 -18.27 -4.21 4.58
N ARG A 740 -18.53 -3.08 3.90
CA ARG A 740 -19.78 -2.91 3.15
C ARG A 740 -19.89 -3.87 1.98
N LYS A 741 -18.78 -4.14 1.29
CA LYS A 741 -18.78 -5.16 0.25
C LYS A 741 -19.21 -6.54 0.81
N THR A 742 -18.64 -6.95 1.94
CA THR A 742 -19.01 -8.22 2.60
C THR A 742 -20.47 -8.23 3.00
N GLU A 743 -20.94 -7.17 3.65
CA GLU A 743 -22.33 -7.02 4.05
C GLU A 743 -23.29 -7.08 2.85
N ALA A 744 -22.97 -6.38 1.76
CA ALA A 744 -23.77 -6.39 0.54
C ALA A 744 -23.81 -7.79 -0.12
N VAL A 745 -22.68 -8.52 -0.11
CA VAL A 745 -22.59 -9.89 -0.62
C VAL A 745 -23.41 -10.85 0.24
N GLU A 746 -23.37 -10.72 1.56
CA GLU A 746 -24.21 -11.52 2.47
C GLU A 746 -25.70 -11.25 2.25
N LEU A 747 -26.10 -9.98 2.11
CA LEU A 747 -27.48 -9.63 1.79
C LEU A 747 -27.94 -10.23 0.44
N LEU A 748 -27.10 -10.12 -0.59
CA LEU A 748 -27.37 -10.70 -1.89
C LEU A 748 -27.54 -12.23 -1.78
N GLY A 749 -26.66 -12.89 -1.04
CA GLY A 749 -26.74 -14.33 -0.78
C GLY A 749 -28.03 -14.72 -0.07
N ASN A 750 -28.40 -14.01 0.98
CA ASN A 750 -29.61 -14.24 1.73
C ASN A 750 -30.88 -14.04 0.87
N TRP A 751 -30.90 -13.03 0.01
CA TRP A 751 -32.03 -12.75 -0.84
C TRP A 751 -32.16 -13.69 -2.05
N THR A 752 -31.05 -14.21 -2.57
CA THR A 752 -31.06 -15.14 -3.70
C THR A 752 -31.14 -16.61 -3.28
N GLY A 753 -31.06 -16.90 -1.97
CA GLY A 753 -30.98 -18.28 -1.46
C GLY A 753 -29.62 -18.94 -1.76
N THR A 754 -28.63 -18.18 -2.15
CA THR A 754 -27.24 -18.64 -2.37
C THR A 754 -26.43 -18.25 -1.14
N PRO A 755 -25.94 -19.19 -0.33
CA PRO A 755 -25.12 -18.84 0.81
C PRO A 755 -23.89 -18.06 0.33
N ALA A 756 -23.55 -16.98 1.03
CA ALA A 756 -22.31 -16.22 0.82
C ALA A 756 -21.14 -17.19 0.97
N GLY A 757 -20.45 -17.49 -0.13
CA GLY A 757 -19.30 -18.39 -0.20
C GLY A 757 -18.02 -17.69 0.24
#